data_ec5e054bc74a07678155335797a7e2a8
#
_entry.id   ec5e054bc74a07678155335797a7e2a8
#
_cell.length_a   1.000
_cell.length_b   1.000
_cell.length_c   1.000
_cell.angle_alpha   90.00
_cell.angle_beta   90.00
_cell.angle_gamma   90.00
#
_symmetry.space_group_name_H-M   'P 1'
#
loop_
_entity.id
_entity.type
_entity.pdbx_description
1 polymer ?
#
loop_
_entity_poly.entity_id
_entity_poly.type
_entity_poly.pdbx_seq_one_letter_code
_entity_poly.pdbx_strand_id
1 'polypeptide(L)'
;MYKIIYFVFLIITLLFSANRMVAQEKPEFGAISKSESEFASYEKDSEATAVYLYEYGNNYFEIRDDYILLITKYHAKIKILEKEGFEYANIEIPLYQSKKRKEKIVNIKALTHNGEIKHSVKTSEFFEEEVNDKWSQTKFTFPNVKEGSIIEYEYEMQSPFYFNFTGWEFQSDIPKLYSEFNAKIPGNWLYNRSLKGDLNLKVNEADIVKGCFSFPGTKDDSDCESLKYVMEDIPAFKDSEEYMLSSNNYRSKLEFELSEYKSFYGGTDKYTKSWDDVDKEFKTDKDIGSQLRKKNFFEKNVDESLLVEGDEITRAKNIYEFVKNHFTWNEKYSIWQGNKVKKAFDEKKGNVAEINIALINLLNAAGIKANMMVMATRKRGLPKKTHPVMNDFNYIVAKVDIEGESYLLDATDKYMPFGMLPFRCLNYYGRVMDFDTESYWYDIVAEKTNSIMLRAQMTIDTNEKKLEGVFDVINSGYKKVTQDEFLHTTNEESYIEKLEEEISDDFHITSHEKILKYSNEKKITERFNFEIENLFQGDNIYLNPFVIKFFDKNPFVASDRNYPVDFGYPMKYQYILNMKIPEGYQVKSIPENKNFSMPDNGGVLKLNVSDNNSGALNLFFTFDLNSAHYNNAYYEGLKQLFNEAVKSQSQSLIVFEKI
;
A
#
# COMPACT_ATOMS: atom_id res chain seq x y z
N MET A 1 5.16 -5.62 -69.25
CA MET A 1 4.67 -6.16 -67.98
C MET A 1 5.56 -5.77 -66.78
N TYR A 2 6.88 -5.86 -66.86
CA TYR A 2 7.80 -5.49 -65.72
C TYR A 2 7.77 -3.98 -65.36
N LYS A 3 7.58 -3.05 -66.23
CA LYS A 3 7.52 -1.60 -65.95
C LYS A 3 6.25 -1.19 -65.18
N ILE A 4 5.15 -1.90 -65.32
CA ILE A 4 3.89 -1.62 -64.60
C ILE A 4 4.00 -2.17 -63.15
N ILE A 5 4.66 -3.27 -62.93
CA ILE A 5 4.88 -3.86 -61.61
C ILE A 5 5.82 -2.97 -60.76
N TYR A 6 6.86 -2.36 -61.36
CA TYR A 6 7.73 -1.42 -60.66
C TYR A 6 7.03 -0.11 -60.28
N PHE A 7 6.08 0.34 -61.12
CA PHE A 7 5.32 1.59 -60.82
C PHE A 7 4.27 1.33 -59.71
N VAL A 8 3.65 0.18 -59.67
CA VAL A 8 2.72 -0.21 -58.60
C VAL A 8 3.46 -0.47 -57.29
N PHE A 9 4.68 -1.06 -57.32
CA PHE A 9 5.50 -1.23 -56.14
C PHE A 9 6.03 0.10 -55.60
N LEU A 10 6.35 1.08 -56.46
CA LEU A 10 6.77 2.40 -56.06
C LEU A 10 5.62 3.23 -55.44
N ILE A 11 4.40 3.05 -55.92
CA ILE A 11 3.20 3.69 -55.37
C ILE A 11 2.80 3.07 -54.03
N ILE A 12 2.94 1.74 -53.86
CA ILE A 12 2.70 1.03 -52.61
C ILE A 12 3.74 1.44 -51.54
N THR A 13 5.03 1.58 -51.89
CA THR A 13 6.08 2.06 -51.00
C THR A 13 5.91 3.55 -50.62
N LEU A 14 5.37 4.38 -51.53
CA LEU A 14 5.02 5.80 -51.25
C LEU A 14 3.77 5.91 -50.38
N LEU A 15 2.83 4.98 -50.43
CA LEU A 15 1.64 4.93 -49.56
C LEU A 15 1.99 4.40 -48.15
N PHE A 16 3.01 3.58 -48.01
CA PHE A 16 3.51 3.11 -46.69
C PHE A 16 4.42 4.14 -46.01
N SER A 17 5.03 5.09 -46.74
CA SER A 17 5.85 6.16 -46.15
C SER A 17 5.07 7.39 -45.76
N ALA A 18 3.74 7.43 -45.97
CA ALA A 18 2.86 8.57 -45.63
C ALA A 18 2.20 8.43 -44.24
N ASN A 19 2.48 7.39 -43.46
CA ASN A 19 2.26 7.44 -42.00
C ASN A 19 3.36 8.30 -41.35
N ARG A 20 3.46 9.57 -41.73
CA ARG A 20 4.04 10.59 -40.87
C ARG A 20 3.18 10.58 -39.60
N MET A 21 3.78 10.15 -38.48
CA MET A 21 3.27 10.50 -37.18
C MET A 21 2.98 12.02 -37.21
N VAL A 22 1.73 12.38 -37.34
CA VAL A 22 1.29 13.72 -37.00
C VAL A 22 1.47 13.80 -35.51
N ALA A 23 2.52 14.48 -35.05
CA ALA A 23 2.62 14.85 -33.64
C ALA A 23 1.28 15.51 -33.31
N GLN A 24 0.57 14.95 -32.34
CA GLN A 24 -0.71 15.51 -31.93
C GLN A 24 -0.43 16.93 -31.41
N GLU A 25 -0.85 17.93 -32.17
CA GLU A 25 -0.70 19.33 -31.73
C GLU A 25 -1.50 19.50 -30.44
N LYS A 26 -0.94 20.25 -29.48
CA LYS A 26 -1.64 20.59 -28.25
C LYS A 26 -3.02 21.13 -28.58
N PRO A 27 -4.12 20.51 -28.10
CA PRO A 27 -5.47 21.01 -28.38
C PRO A 27 -5.63 22.43 -27.84
N GLU A 28 -6.31 23.28 -28.64
CA GLU A 28 -6.69 24.61 -28.19
C GLU A 28 -7.75 24.49 -27.08
N PHE A 29 -7.61 25.28 -26.01
CA PHE A 29 -8.57 25.30 -24.90
C PHE A 29 -9.97 25.70 -25.39
N GLY A 30 -10.96 24.93 -25.08
CA GLY A 30 -12.35 25.11 -25.47
C GLY A 30 -12.68 24.53 -26.85
N ALA A 31 -11.73 23.92 -27.57
CA ALA A 31 -12.00 23.25 -28.84
C ALA A 31 -12.22 21.75 -28.59
N ILE A 32 -13.29 21.17 -29.11
CA ILE A 32 -13.61 19.74 -29.02
C ILE A 32 -13.71 19.20 -30.45
N SER A 33 -12.94 18.16 -30.73
CA SER A 33 -13.00 17.44 -32.01
C SER A 33 -14.26 16.56 -32.09
N LYS A 34 -14.63 16.16 -33.31
CA LYS A 34 -15.73 15.24 -33.51
C LYS A 34 -15.49 13.90 -32.85
N SER A 35 -14.26 13.38 -32.90
CA SER A 35 -13.87 12.11 -32.26
C SER A 35 -13.97 12.17 -30.74
N GLU A 36 -13.57 13.27 -30.09
CA GLU A 36 -13.73 13.47 -28.65
C GLU A 36 -15.22 13.55 -28.26
N SER A 37 -16.03 14.23 -29.07
CA SER A 37 -17.47 14.34 -28.81
C SER A 37 -18.19 13.00 -28.93
N GLU A 38 -17.86 12.20 -29.93
CA GLU A 38 -18.46 10.87 -30.21
C GLU A 38 -17.84 9.74 -29.40
N PHE A 39 -16.80 9.98 -28.63
CA PHE A 39 -16.18 8.96 -27.77
C PHE A 39 -17.17 8.48 -26.71
N ALA A 40 -17.55 7.20 -26.75
CA ALA A 40 -18.62 6.64 -25.92
C ALA A 40 -18.14 5.57 -24.92
N SER A 41 -17.02 4.92 -25.17
CA SER A 41 -16.48 3.88 -24.30
C SER A 41 -14.98 3.68 -24.52
N TYR A 42 -14.30 3.13 -23.53
CA TYR A 42 -12.91 2.74 -23.66
C TYR A 42 -12.82 1.21 -23.82
N GLU A 43 -12.36 0.76 -25.01
CA GLU A 43 -12.42 -0.68 -25.39
C GLU A 43 -11.66 -1.60 -24.42
N LYS A 44 -10.57 -1.12 -23.79
CA LYS A 44 -9.74 -1.90 -22.86
C LYS A 44 -10.30 -1.97 -21.45
N ASP A 45 -11.24 -1.09 -21.10
CA ASP A 45 -11.94 -1.08 -19.81
C ASP A 45 -13.37 -0.60 -20.01
N SER A 46 -14.26 -1.56 -20.25
CA SER A 46 -15.70 -1.27 -20.48
C SER A 46 -16.42 -0.75 -19.22
N GLU A 47 -15.79 -0.84 -18.06
CA GLU A 47 -16.33 -0.34 -16.78
C GLU A 47 -15.77 1.05 -16.42
N ALA A 48 -14.96 1.66 -17.30
CA ALA A 48 -14.42 2.98 -17.05
C ALA A 48 -15.54 4.03 -16.98
N THR A 49 -15.67 4.69 -15.85
CA THR A 49 -16.70 5.71 -15.59
C THR A 49 -16.36 7.07 -16.20
N ALA A 50 -15.05 7.32 -16.43
CA ALA A 50 -14.51 8.50 -17.12
C ALA A 50 -13.16 8.15 -17.77
N VAL A 51 -12.71 8.97 -18.74
CA VAL A 51 -11.44 8.77 -19.46
C VAL A 51 -10.79 10.13 -19.74
N TYR A 52 -9.49 10.27 -19.44
CA TYR A 52 -8.71 11.39 -19.94
C TYR A 52 -8.54 11.25 -21.45
N LEU A 53 -9.16 12.14 -22.20
CA LEU A 53 -8.94 12.23 -23.65
C LEU A 53 -7.57 12.82 -23.96
N TYR A 54 -7.12 13.73 -23.10
CA TYR A 54 -5.87 14.46 -23.23
C TYR A 54 -5.42 15.00 -21.88
N GLU A 55 -4.11 14.88 -21.60
CA GLU A 55 -3.47 15.49 -20.44
C GLU A 55 -2.09 16.03 -20.85
N TYR A 56 -1.79 17.25 -20.45
CA TYR A 56 -0.55 17.93 -20.81
C TYR A 56 0.03 18.70 -19.63
N GLY A 57 1.33 18.53 -19.41
CA GLY A 57 2.13 19.29 -18.46
C GLY A 57 3.35 19.92 -19.12
N ASN A 58 3.73 21.11 -18.67
CA ASN A 58 4.96 21.75 -19.10
C ASN A 58 5.57 22.55 -17.95
N ASN A 59 6.76 22.14 -17.50
CA ASN A 59 7.51 22.75 -16.43
C ASN A 59 8.70 23.52 -16.98
N TYR A 60 8.87 24.78 -16.58
CA TYR A 60 10.02 25.58 -16.98
C TYR A 60 10.34 26.67 -15.95
N PHE A 61 11.54 27.22 -16.03
CA PHE A 61 12.00 28.31 -15.16
C PHE A 61 11.77 29.65 -15.84
N GLU A 62 11.31 30.64 -15.07
CA GLU A 62 11.11 32.00 -15.51
C GLU A 62 11.47 32.98 -14.39
N ILE A 63 11.93 34.19 -14.76
CA ILE A 63 12.14 35.27 -13.82
C ILE A 63 10.94 36.22 -13.91
N ARG A 64 10.27 36.40 -12.76
CA ARG A 64 9.18 37.38 -12.58
C ARG A 64 9.44 38.19 -11.31
N ASP A 65 9.34 39.50 -11.43
CA ASP A 65 9.57 40.44 -10.29
C ASP A 65 10.88 40.16 -9.54
N ASP A 66 11.97 39.94 -10.27
CA ASP A 66 13.32 39.60 -9.78
C ASP A 66 13.43 38.25 -9.03
N TYR A 67 12.41 37.40 -9.06
CA TYR A 67 12.45 36.06 -8.49
C TYR A 67 12.49 34.99 -9.59
N ILE A 68 13.30 33.97 -9.36
CA ILE A 68 13.25 32.75 -10.15
C ILE A 68 12.06 31.93 -9.67
N LEU A 69 11.15 31.62 -10.60
CA LEU A 69 9.99 30.79 -10.36
C LEU A 69 10.05 29.55 -11.25
N LEU A 70 9.63 28.43 -10.70
CA LEU A 70 9.26 27.25 -11.46
C LEU A 70 7.80 27.41 -11.89
N ILE A 71 7.57 27.40 -13.20
CA ILE A 71 6.24 27.54 -13.79
C ILE A 71 5.78 26.17 -14.24
N THR A 72 4.60 25.76 -13.82
CA THR A 72 3.90 24.58 -14.32
C THR A 72 2.66 25.01 -15.08
N LYS A 73 2.58 24.66 -16.36
CA LYS A 73 1.34 24.78 -17.16
C LYS A 73 0.70 23.40 -17.27
N TYR A 74 -0.57 23.32 -16.95
CA TYR A 74 -1.35 22.10 -16.99
C TYR A 74 -2.59 22.29 -17.86
N HIS A 75 -2.98 21.26 -18.63
CA HIS A 75 -4.20 21.24 -19.42
C HIS A 75 -4.73 19.80 -19.48
N ALA A 76 -6.00 19.60 -19.18
CA ALA A 76 -6.64 18.30 -19.26
C ALA A 76 -8.05 18.37 -19.84
N LYS A 77 -8.43 17.30 -20.55
CA LYS A 77 -9.80 17.01 -21.00
C LYS A 77 -10.20 15.64 -20.51
N ILE A 78 -11.34 15.55 -19.83
CA ILE A 78 -11.86 14.28 -19.28
C ILE A 78 -13.27 14.09 -19.85
N LYS A 79 -13.51 12.95 -20.48
CA LYS A 79 -14.84 12.49 -20.90
C LYS A 79 -15.50 11.74 -19.75
N ILE A 80 -16.68 12.17 -19.36
CA ILE A 80 -17.52 11.47 -18.39
C ILE A 80 -18.37 10.47 -19.18
N LEU A 81 -18.25 9.19 -18.85
CA LEU A 81 -18.95 8.10 -19.52
C LEU A 81 -20.22 7.70 -18.80
N GLU A 82 -20.14 7.58 -17.46
CA GLU A 82 -21.21 7.13 -16.59
C GLU A 82 -21.42 8.08 -15.41
N LYS A 83 -22.52 7.89 -14.70
CA LYS A 83 -22.89 8.73 -13.54
C LYS A 83 -21.87 8.68 -12.40
N GLU A 84 -21.24 7.53 -12.18
CA GLU A 84 -20.18 7.32 -11.20
C GLU A 84 -18.96 8.19 -11.50
N GLY A 85 -18.72 8.54 -12.76
CA GLY A 85 -17.67 9.47 -13.20
C GLY A 85 -17.90 10.93 -12.83
N PHE A 86 -19.06 11.31 -12.25
CA PHE A 86 -19.31 12.70 -11.83
C PHE A 86 -18.40 13.16 -10.69
N GLU A 87 -17.77 12.27 -9.97
CA GLU A 87 -16.77 12.61 -8.95
C GLU A 87 -15.59 13.39 -9.54
N TYR A 88 -15.19 13.10 -10.80
CA TYR A 88 -14.11 13.79 -11.51
C TYR A 88 -14.46 15.23 -11.89
N ALA A 89 -15.70 15.67 -11.66
CA ALA A 89 -16.08 17.07 -11.80
C ALA A 89 -15.58 17.95 -10.64
N ASN A 90 -15.10 17.35 -9.55
CA ASN A 90 -14.54 18.05 -8.40
C ASN A 90 -13.01 18.04 -8.51
N ILE A 91 -12.42 19.20 -8.73
CA ILE A 91 -10.96 19.33 -8.87
C ILE A 91 -10.36 19.94 -7.61
N GLU A 92 -9.28 19.34 -7.15
CA GLU A 92 -8.44 19.80 -6.06
C GLU A 92 -6.99 19.89 -6.53
N ILE A 93 -6.41 21.08 -6.55
CA ILE A 93 -5.03 21.34 -6.96
C ILE A 93 -4.22 21.65 -5.72
N PRO A 94 -3.33 20.73 -5.26
CA PRO A 94 -2.51 20.95 -4.08
C PRO A 94 -1.44 22.00 -4.33
N LEU A 95 -1.19 22.84 -3.33
CA LEU A 95 -0.21 23.92 -3.36
C LEU A 95 0.69 23.82 -2.12
N TYR A 96 1.99 23.72 -2.34
CA TYR A 96 2.95 23.70 -1.25
C TYR A 96 3.18 25.11 -0.69
N GLN A 97 3.26 25.20 0.65
CA GLN A 97 3.52 26.44 1.33
C GLN A 97 4.54 26.30 2.46
N SER A 98 5.19 27.39 2.77
CA SER A 98 6.04 27.54 3.94
C SER A 98 5.67 28.84 4.65
N LYS A 99 6.19 29.09 5.87
CA LYS A 99 5.88 30.32 6.66
C LYS A 99 6.02 31.64 5.88
N LYS A 100 6.81 31.68 4.80
CA LYS A 100 7.15 32.92 4.08
C LYS A 100 6.80 32.89 2.59
N ARG A 101 6.56 31.72 2.00
CA ARG A 101 6.37 31.55 0.55
C ARG A 101 5.30 30.50 0.33
N LYS A 102 4.53 30.68 -0.75
CA LYS A 102 3.56 29.66 -1.19
C LYS A 102 3.51 29.58 -2.70
N GLU A 103 3.12 28.42 -3.21
CA GLU A 103 2.71 28.23 -4.60
C GLU A 103 1.39 28.95 -4.87
N LYS A 104 1.19 29.38 -6.09
CA LYS A 104 -0.02 30.11 -6.50
C LYS A 104 -0.52 29.60 -7.84
N ILE A 105 -1.83 29.44 -7.95
CA ILE A 105 -2.49 29.24 -9.24
C ILE A 105 -2.84 30.59 -9.85
N VAL A 106 -2.50 30.74 -11.13
CA VAL A 106 -2.87 31.90 -11.95
C VAL A 106 -3.43 31.38 -13.27
N ASN A 107 -4.21 32.23 -13.97
CA ASN A 107 -4.75 31.94 -15.30
C ASN A 107 -5.58 30.62 -15.36
N ILE A 108 -6.29 30.29 -14.29
CA ILE A 108 -7.14 29.12 -14.27
C ILE A 108 -8.40 29.34 -15.11
N LYS A 109 -8.74 28.33 -15.92
CA LYS A 109 -9.97 28.26 -16.71
C LYS A 109 -10.53 26.84 -16.63
N ALA A 110 -11.85 26.71 -16.58
CA ALA A 110 -12.52 25.42 -16.57
C ALA A 110 -13.87 25.51 -17.32
N LEU A 111 -14.17 24.49 -18.12
CA LEU A 111 -15.36 24.40 -18.98
C LEU A 111 -15.99 23.01 -18.90
N THR A 112 -17.33 22.96 -18.85
CA THR A 112 -18.10 21.75 -19.18
C THR A 112 -18.64 21.87 -20.57
N HIS A 113 -18.33 20.90 -21.43
CA HIS A 113 -18.87 20.80 -22.79
C HIS A 113 -20.01 19.79 -22.82
N ASN A 114 -21.20 20.23 -23.23
CA ASN A 114 -22.39 19.40 -23.45
C ASN A 114 -22.79 19.47 -24.92
N GLY A 115 -22.03 18.82 -25.79
CA GLY A 115 -22.08 19.03 -27.24
C GLY A 115 -21.56 20.42 -27.61
N GLU A 116 -22.35 21.24 -28.29
CA GLU A 116 -21.97 22.61 -28.65
C GLU A 116 -22.12 23.61 -27.48
N ILE A 117 -22.82 23.24 -26.41
CA ILE A 117 -23.07 24.12 -25.26
C ILE A 117 -21.89 24.06 -24.31
N LYS A 118 -21.36 25.23 -23.93
CA LYS A 118 -20.25 25.36 -22.98
C LYS A 118 -20.72 26.05 -21.69
N HIS A 119 -20.34 25.49 -20.56
CA HIS A 119 -20.61 26.07 -19.24
C HIS A 119 -19.28 26.37 -18.56
N SER A 120 -18.94 27.63 -18.36
CA SER A 120 -17.69 28.03 -17.69
C SER A 120 -17.86 28.02 -16.17
N VAL A 121 -16.83 27.60 -15.48
CA VAL A 121 -16.68 27.85 -14.03
C VAL A 121 -16.35 29.35 -13.87
N LYS A 122 -17.07 30.04 -13.01
CA LYS A 122 -16.85 31.49 -12.77
C LYS A 122 -15.65 31.70 -11.88
N THR A 123 -14.98 32.84 -12.02
CA THR A 123 -13.80 33.16 -11.19
C THR A 123 -14.08 33.13 -9.69
N SER A 124 -15.32 33.46 -9.27
CA SER A 124 -15.74 33.37 -7.86
C SER A 124 -16.00 31.96 -7.34
N GLU A 125 -15.94 30.96 -8.21
CA GLU A 125 -16.18 29.53 -7.86
C GLU A 125 -14.86 28.75 -7.69
N PHE A 126 -13.70 29.43 -7.83
CA PHE A 126 -12.41 28.89 -7.45
C PHE A 126 -12.08 29.28 -6.01
N PHE A 127 -11.94 28.29 -5.14
CA PHE A 127 -11.69 28.50 -3.70
C PHE A 127 -10.30 28.02 -3.32
N GLU A 128 -9.61 28.79 -2.48
CA GLU A 128 -8.38 28.34 -1.84
C GLU A 128 -8.70 27.91 -0.40
N GLU A 129 -8.27 26.72 -0.01
CA GLU A 129 -8.45 26.13 1.31
C GLU A 129 -7.10 25.75 1.92
N GLU A 130 -6.88 26.10 3.18
CA GLU A 130 -5.71 25.67 3.92
C GLU A 130 -5.93 24.26 4.49
N VAL A 131 -5.08 23.31 4.09
CA VAL A 131 -5.15 21.90 4.54
C VAL A 131 -4.35 21.72 5.84
N ASN A 132 -3.15 22.31 5.90
CA ASN A 132 -2.27 22.31 7.07
C ASN A 132 -1.13 23.34 6.88
N ASP A 133 -0.21 23.42 7.84
CA ASP A 133 0.93 24.38 7.84
C ASP A 133 1.80 24.34 6.56
N LYS A 134 1.77 23.24 5.78
CA LYS A 134 2.62 23.03 4.60
C LYS A 134 1.84 22.95 3.29
N TRP A 135 0.53 22.78 3.35
CA TRP A 135 -0.30 22.55 2.16
C TRP A 135 -1.57 23.39 2.22
N SER A 136 -1.87 24.06 1.12
CA SER A 136 -3.19 24.57 0.74
C SER A 136 -3.62 23.92 -0.56
N GLN A 137 -4.85 24.17 -1.00
CA GLN A 137 -5.36 23.65 -2.27
C GLN A 137 -6.33 24.63 -2.92
N THR A 138 -6.33 24.67 -4.26
CA THR A 138 -7.37 25.34 -5.02
C THR A 138 -8.43 24.32 -5.42
N LYS A 139 -9.69 24.60 -5.07
CA LYS A 139 -10.85 23.74 -5.35
C LYS A 139 -11.84 24.40 -6.27
N PHE A 140 -12.48 23.61 -7.12
CA PHE A 140 -13.66 24.02 -7.90
C PHE A 140 -14.43 22.80 -8.40
N THR A 141 -15.69 23.02 -8.77
CA THR A 141 -16.57 21.99 -9.32
C THR A 141 -17.10 22.44 -10.69
N PHE A 142 -17.08 21.53 -11.65
CA PHE A 142 -17.63 21.78 -12.98
C PHE A 142 -19.16 21.85 -12.95
N PRO A 143 -19.80 22.91 -13.53
CA PRO A 143 -21.25 23.01 -13.57
C PRO A 143 -21.87 22.12 -14.65
N ASN A 144 -23.12 21.71 -14.45
CA ASN A 144 -23.95 21.01 -15.44
C ASN A 144 -23.34 19.72 -16.05
N VAL A 145 -22.56 19.00 -15.29
CA VAL A 145 -22.00 17.70 -15.71
C VAL A 145 -23.10 16.65 -15.83
N LYS A 146 -23.06 15.87 -16.91
CA LYS A 146 -23.94 14.73 -17.20
C LYS A 146 -23.14 13.66 -17.95
N GLU A 147 -23.70 12.47 -18.09
CA GLU A 147 -23.14 11.44 -18.95
C GLU A 147 -22.91 11.98 -20.37
N GLY A 148 -21.75 11.70 -20.93
CA GLY A 148 -21.30 12.21 -22.21
C GLY A 148 -20.68 13.62 -22.17
N SER A 149 -20.67 14.33 -21.04
CA SER A 149 -19.96 15.61 -20.89
C SER A 149 -18.46 15.45 -21.06
N ILE A 150 -17.81 16.50 -21.58
CA ILE A 150 -16.36 16.64 -21.51
C ILE A 150 -16.06 17.82 -20.59
N ILE A 151 -15.31 17.57 -19.51
CA ILE A 151 -14.78 18.61 -18.64
C ILE A 151 -13.36 18.94 -19.08
N GLU A 152 -13.05 20.24 -19.15
CA GLU A 152 -11.76 20.73 -19.62
C GLU A 152 -11.28 21.84 -18.70
N TYR A 153 -10.00 21.76 -18.28
CA TYR A 153 -9.38 22.81 -17.46
C TYR A 153 -7.92 23.01 -17.80
N GLU A 154 -7.48 24.24 -17.65
CA GLU A 154 -6.09 24.63 -17.73
C GLU A 154 -5.73 25.60 -16.61
N TYR A 155 -4.49 25.54 -16.14
CA TYR A 155 -3.96 26.51 -15.20
C TYR A 155 -2.46 26.72 -15.38
N GLU A 156 -1.96 27.80 -14.80
CA GLU A 156 -0.55 28.06 -14.58
C GLU A 156 -0.31 28.12 -13.07
N MET A 157 0.60 27.27 -12.58
CA MET A 157 1.10 27.31 -11.19
C MET A 157 2.47 27.98 -11.17
N GLN A 158 2.66 28.89 -10.22
CA GLN A 158 3.92 29.58 -9.96
C GLN A 158 4.46 29.11 -8.62
N SER A 159 5.64 28.46 -8.64
CA SER A 159 6.31 27.92 -7.46
C SER A 159 7.64 28.63 -7.21
N PRO A 160 7.86 29.20 -6.01
CA PRO A 160 9.17 29.68 -5.58
C PRO A 160 10.09 28.56 -5.06
N PHE A 161 9.66 27.29 -5.19
CA PHE A 161 10.32 26.12 -4.62
C PHE A 161 10.91 25.22 -5.73
N TYR A 162 12.02 25.63 -6.33
CA TYR A 162 12.69 24.86 -7.39
C TYR A 162 13.20 23.48 -6.93
N PHE A 163 13.34 23.24 -5.63
CA PHE A 163 13.65 21.90 -5.09
C PHE A 163 12.45 20.94 -5.17
N ASN A 164 11.23 21.47 -5.29
CA ASN A 164 9.99 20.72 -5.44
C ASN A 164 9.57 20.71 -6.92
N PHE A 165 10.46 20.23 -7.80
CA PHE A 165 10.13 20.09 -9.21
C PHE A 165 9.06 19.02 -9.36
N THR A 166 7.84 19.43 -9.69
CA THR A 166 6.71 18.51 -9.81
C THR A 166 6.98 17.48 -10.90
N GLY A 167 6.96 16.21 -10.55
CA GLY A 167 7.02 15.13 -11.52
C GLY A 167 5.72 15.00 -12.31
N TRP A 168 5.54 13.88 -13.01
CA TRP A 168 4.37 13.65 -13.83
C TRP A 168 3.78 12.26 -13.59
N GLU A 169 2.49 12.21 -13.25
CA GLU A 169 1.76 10.97 -13.06
C GLU A 169 1.05 10.57 -14.36
N PHE A 170 1.68 9.68 -15.13
CA PHE A 170 1.08 9.16 -16.36
C PHE A 170 -0.16 8.32 -16.06
N GLN A 171 -0.18 7.56 -14.98
CA GLN A 171 -1.26 6.63 -14.65
C GLN A 171 -2.09 7.15 -13.48
N SER A 172 -3.41 7.09 -13.61
CA SER A 172 -4.40 7.47 -12.59
C SER A 172 -5.43 6.35 -12.41
N ASP A 173 -6.43 6.57 -11.58
CA ASP A 173 -7.56 5.68 -11.32
C ASP A 173 -8.54 5.53 -12.49
N ILE A 174 -8.45 6.41 -13.49
CA ILE A 174 -9.16 6.29 -14.78
C ILE A 174 -8.18 6.22 -15.95
N PRO A 175 -8.56 5.58 -17.07
CA PRO A 175 -7.70 5.48 -18.25
C PRO A 175 -7.37 6.85 -18.85
N LYS A 176 -6.23 6.93 -19.58
CA LYS A 176 -5.83 8.10 -20.35
C LYS A 176 -5.50 7.69 -21.77
N LEU A 177 -6.11 8.34 -22.77
CA LEU A 177 -5.77 8.11 -24.17
C LEU A 177 -4.40 8.69 -24.52
N TYR A 178 -4.09 9.87 -23.96
CA TYR A 178 -2.85 10.58 -24.22
C TYR A 178 -2.42 11.38 -22.99
N SER A 179 -1.16 11.25 -22.60
CA SER A 179 -0.54 12.04 -21.54
C SER A 179 0.86 12.47 -21.95
N GLU A 180 1.13 13.77 -21.96
CA GLU A 180 2.38 14.40 -22.37
C GLU A 180 2.94 15.27 -21.25
N PHE A 181 4.22 15.12 -20.98
CA PHE A 181 4.95 15.98 -20.07
C PHE A 181 6.20 16.54 -20.73
N ASN A 182 6.34 17.86 -20.66
CA ASN A 182 7.49 18.60 -21.14
C ASN A 182 8.20 19.30 -19.98
N ALA A 183 9.52 19.40 -20.04
CA ALA A 183 10.27 20.16 -19.08
C ALA A 183 11.40 20.93 -19.78
N LYS A 184 11.65 22.16 -19.35
CA LYS A 184 12.77 22.99 -19.82
C LYS A 184 13.58 23.46 -18.62
N ILE A 185 14.77 22.84 -18.42
CA ILE A 185 15.57 22.95 -17.21
C ILE A 185 16.91 23.63 -17.54
N PRO A 186 17.18 24.85 -17.02
CA PRO A 186 18.48 25.49 -17.17
C PRO A 186 19.58 24.66 -16.51
N GLY A 187 20.77 24.63 -17.11
CA GLY A 187 21.92 23.85 -16.65
C GLY A 187 22.49 24.21 -15.27
N ASN A 188 21.87 25.22 -14.62
CA ASN A 188 22.09 25.56 -13.24
C ASN A 188 21.46 24.55 -12.27
N TRP A 189 20.38 23.86 -12.65
CA TRP A 189 19.70 22.86 -11.87
C TRP A 189 19.89 21.48 -12.49
N LEU A 190 20.47 20.56 -11.73
CA LEU A 190 20.59 19.16 -12.13
C LEU A 190 19.59 18.34 -11.31
N TYR A 191 18.77 17.57 -12.02
CA TYR A 191 17.80 16.66 -11.40
C TYR A 191 18.11 15.21 -11.75
N ASN A 192 18.09 14.33 -10.72
CA ASN A 192 17.99 12.90 -10.94
C ASN A 192 16.56 12.61 -11.40
N ARG A 193 16.42 11.82 -12.46
CA ARG A 193 15.13 11.45 -13.05
C ARG A 193 14.90 9.95 -12.90
N SER A 194 13.69 9.56 -12.54
CA SER A 194 13.30 8.15 -12.49
C SER A 194 11.90 7.97 -13.03
N LEU A 195 11.74 7.04 -13.97
CA LEU A 195 10.44 6.53 -14.39
C LEU A 195 10.10 5.34 -13.49
N LYS A 196 8.93 5.36 -12.86
CA LYS A 196 8.37 4.25 -12.09
C LYS A 196 7.22 3.60 -12.86
N GLY A 197 6.79 2.42 -12.39
CA GLY A 197 5.73 1.63 -13.01
C GLY A 197 6.23 0.81 -14.21
N ASP A 198 5.32 0.01 -14.76
CA ASP A 198 5.64 -0.97 -15.82
C ASP A 198 5.31 -0.48 -17.23
N LEU A 199 4.70 0.70 -17.37
CA LEU A 199 4.32 1.24 -18.67
C LEU A 199 5.52 1.91 -19.37
N ASN A 200 5.60 1.73 -20.69
CA ASN A 200 6.65 2.28 -21.52
C ASN A 200 6.29 3.65 -22.08
N LEU A 201 7.26 4.54 -22.15
CA LEU A 201 7.13 5.81 -22.84
C LEU A 201 7.06 5.59 -24.36
N LYS A 202 6.10 6.22 -25.03
CA LYS A 202 6.00 6.31 -26.48
C LYS A 202 7.05 7.28 -27.05
N VAL A 203 7.26 8.40 -26.34
CA VAL A 203 8.28 9.41 -26.64
C VAL A 203 9.12 9.63 -25.39
N ASN A 204 10.43 9.64 -25.56
CA ASN A 204 11.44 9.95 -24.55
C ASN A 204 12.56 10.71 -25.22
N GLU A 205 12.41 12.04 -25.30
CA GLU A 205 13.32 12.93 -26.01
C GLU A 205 14.00 13.90 -25.07
N ALA A 206 15.27 14.20 -25.34
CA ALA A 206 16.05 15.17 -24.61
C ALA A 206 16.95 15.93 -25.58
N ASP A 207 16.81 17.24 -25.63
CA ASP A 207 17.58 18.15 -26.47
C ASP A 207 18.20 19.28 -25.65
N ILE A 208 19.24 19.94 -26.19
CA ILE A 208 19.85 21.12 -25.59
C ILE A 208 19.42 22.38 -26.37
N VAL A 209 18.75 23.28 -25.69
CA VAL A 209 18.38 24.61 -26.20
C VAL A 209 19.40 25.62 -25.69
N LYS A 210 20.14 26.21 -26.63
CA LYS A 210 21.19 27.19 -26.35
C LYS A 210 20.60 28.52 -25.86
N GLY A 211 21.25 29.14 -24.83
CA GLY A 211 20.91 30.49 -24.37
C GLY A 211 19.45 30.65 -23.97
N CYS A 212 18.85 29.63 -23.36
CA CYS A 212 17.41 29.58 -23.09
C CYS A 212 16.99 30.29 -21.82
N PHE A 213 17.91 30.60 -20.91
CA PHE A 213 17.62 31.22 -19.62
C PHE A 213 18.66 32.30 -19.29
N SER A 214 18.21 33.56 -19.26
CA SER A 214 19.02 34.74 -18.93
C SER A 214 18.77 35.16 -17.48
N PHE A 215 19.82 35.29 -16.69
CA PHE A 215 19.71 35.80 -15.32
C PHE A 215 20.30 37.22 -15.24
N PRO A 216 19.58 38.20 -14.66
CA PRO A 216 20.06 39.59 -14.57
C PRO A 216 21.42 39.67 -13.89
N GLY A 217 22.36 40.38 -14.54
CA GLY A 217 23.74 40.60 -14.03
C GLY A 217 24.74 39.49 -14.34
N THR A 218 24.35 38.47 -15.11
CA THR A 218 25.29 37.47 -15.64
C THR A 218 25.78 37.85 -17.06
N LYS A 219 26.95 37.38 -17.44
CA LYS A 219 27.52 37.66 -18.76
C LYS A 219 26.96 36.78 -19.87
N ASP A 220 26.64 35.53 -19.50
CA ASP A 220 26.25 34.48 -20.43
C ASP A 220 24.91 33.88 -20.00
N ASP A 221 24.08 33.59 -20.99
CA ASP A 221 22.83 32.88 -20.81
C ASP A 221 23.08 31.37 -20.55
N SER A 222 22.28 30.77 -19.73
CA SER A 222 22.36 29.32 -19.49
C SER A 222 21.69 28.55 -20.63
N ASP A 223 22.31 27.44 -21.05
CA ASP A 223 21.65 26.43 -21.90
C ASP A 223 20.63 25.65 -21.09
N CYS A 224 19.55 25.18 -21.72
CA CYS A 224 18.57 24.32 -21.05
C CYS A 224 18.54 22.94 -21.66
N GLU A 225 18.31 21.96 -20.81
CA GLU A 225 17.81 20.67 -21.24
C GLU A 225 16.30 20.78 -21.51
N SER A 226 15.87 20.40 -22.72
CA SER A 226 14.47 20.35 -23.16
C SER A 226 14.03 18.90 -23.25
N LEU A 227 13.06 18.52 -22.46
CA LEU A 227 12.61 17.14 -22.29
C LEU A 227 11.17 16.99 -22.79
N LYS A 228 10.89 15.87 -23.46
CA LYS A 228 9.56 15.47 -23.85
C LYS A 228 9.31 13.99 -23.54
N TYR A 229 8.25 13.72 -22.78
CA TYR A 229 7.82 12.39 -22.41
C TYR A 229 6.35 12.21 -22.79
N VAL A 230 6.01 11.12 -23.47
CA VAL A 230 4.63 10.82 -23.88
C VAL A 230 4.31 9.36 -23.57
N MET A 231 3.14 9.14 -23.00
CA MET A 231 2.46 7.84 -22.98
C MET A 231 1.11 7.94 -23.66
N GLU A 232 0.70 6.86 -24.34
CA GLU A 232 -0.59 6.74 -25.00
C GLU A 232 -1.29 5.48 -24.51
N ASP A 233 -2.62 5.51 -24.54
CA ASP A 233 -3.47 4.36 -24.27
C ASP A 233 -3.15 3.70 -22.90
N ILE A 234 -3.14 4.55 -21.88
CA ILE A 234 -2.71 4.23 -20.52
C ILE A 234 -3.90 3.63 -19.75
N PRO A 235 -3.82 2.39 -19.27
CA PRO A 235 -4.89 1.79 -18.48
C PRO A 235 -5.04 2.46 -17.11
N ALA A 236 -6.24 2.40 -16.54
CA ALA A 236 -6.46 2.78 -15.16
C ALA A 236 -5.60 1.94 -14.20
N PHE A 237 -5.13 2.56 -13.14
CA PHE A 237 -4.51 1.85 -12.02
C PHE A 237 -5.56 1.65 -10.94
N LYS A 238 -6.10 0.42 -10.86
CA LYS A 238 -7.11 0.07 -9.85
C LYS A 238 -6.40 -0.32 -8.54
N ASP A 239 -6.36 0.61 -7.57
CA ASP A 239 -5.76 0.36 -6.24
C ASP A 239 -6.78 -0.15 -5.20
N SER A 240 -7.99 -0.50 -5.65
CA SER A 240 -9.04 -1.13 -4.85
C SER A 240 -8.78 -2.61 -4.54
N GLU A 241 -7.82 -3.26 -5.20
CA GLU A 241 -7.50 -4.65 -4.90
C GLU A 241 -6.69 -4.79 -3.62
N GLU A 242 -7.11 -5.74 -2.79
CA GLU A 242 -6.41 -6.09 -1.56
C GLU A 242 -5.00 -6.66 -1.81
N TYR A 243 -4.22 -6.76 -0.77
CA TYR A 243 -2.87 -7.35 -0.77
C TYR A 243 -1.89 -6.69 -1.75
N MET A 244 -1.83 -5.37 -1.68
CA MET A 244 -0.85 -4.57 -2.39
C MET A 244 0.02 -3.77 -1.38
N LEU A 245 1.28 -3.51 -1.71
CA LEU A 245 2.06 -2.46 -1.07
C LEU A 245 1.51 -1.09 -1.51
N SER A 246 2.23 -0.01 -1.24
CA SER A 246 1.81 1.31 -1.72
C SER A 246 1.68 1.33 -3.25
N SER A 247 0.57 1.86 -3.76
CA SER A 247 0.37 2.16 -5.19
C SER A 247 1.48 3.06 -5.76
N ASN A 248 2.15 3.85 -4.91
CA ASN A 248 3.32 4.64 -5.25
C ASN A 248 4.50 3.84 -5.82
N ASN A 249 4.55 2.53 -5.58
CA ASN A 249 5.58 1.66 -6.13
C ASN A 249 5.31 1.27 -7.58
N TYR A 250 4.04 1.27 -8.00
CA TYR A 250 3.59 0.60 -9.23
C TYR A 250 2.96 1.55 -10.26
N ARG A 251 2.37 2.67 -9.82
CA ARG A 251 1.83 3.67 -10.75
C ARG A 251 2.92 4.23 -11.64
N SER A 252 2.64 4.31 -12.94
CA SER A 252 3.57 4.88 -13.91
C SER A 252 3.67 6.38 -13.76
N LYS A 253 4.83 6.85 -13.32
CA LYS A 253 5.13 8.26 -13.05
C LYS A 253 6.59 8.59 -13.27
N LEU A 254 6.84 9.84 -13.62
CA LEU A 254 8.17 10.43 -13.72
C LEU A 254 8.44 11.28 -12.49
N GLU A 255 9.55 11.02 -11.80
CA GLU A 255 9.98 11.78 -10.63
C GLU A 255 11.25 12.57 -10.94
N PHE A 256 11.34 13.78 -10.41
CA PHE A 256 12.50 14.66 -10.46
C PHE A 256 12.99 14.94 -9.05
N GLU A 257 14.27 14.83 -8.84
CA GLU A 257 14.91 15.07 -7.56
C GLU A 257 16.14 15.96 -7.74
N LEU A 258 16.10 17.16 -7.16
CA LEU A 258 17.20 18.10 -7.28
C LEU A 258 18.48 17.51 -6.70
N SER A 259 19.50 17.34 -7.55
CA SER A 259 20.80 16.82 -7.13
C SER A 259 21.84 17.93 -6.89
N GLU A 260 21.92 18.92 -7.79
CA GLU A 260 22.85 20.04 -7.67
C GLU A 260 22.20 21.34 -8.14
N TYR A 261 22.57 22.43 -7.51
CA TYR A 261 22.31 23.78 -8.00
C TYR A 261 23.62 24.56 -8.17
N LYS A 262 23.89 25.02 -9.38
CA LYS A 262 25.03 25.88 -9.71
C LYS A 262 24.59 27.32 -9.67
N SER A 263 25.09 28.07 -8.69
CA SER A 263 24.73 29.47 -8.53
C SER A 263 25.20 30.29 -9.73
N PHE A 264 24.39 31.25 -10.17
CA PHE A 264 24.72 32.24 -11.21
C PHE A 264 25.90 33.14 -10.84
N TYR A 265 26.22 33.24 -9.55
CA TYR A 265 27.34 34.03 -9.01
C TYR A 265 28.57 33.18 -8.65
N GLY A 266 28.55 31.91 -9.02
CA GLY A 266 29.60 30.94 -8.68
C GLY A 266 29.28 30.13 -7.42
N GLY A 267 29.87 28.94 -7.34
CA GLY A 267 29.57 27.95 -6.29
C GLY A 267 28.54 26.93 -6.72
N THR A 268 28.52 25.79 -6.04
CA THR A 268 27.65 24.67 -6.29
C THR A 268 27.11 24.16 -4.96
N ASP A 269 25.78 24.12 -4.84
CA ASP A 269 25.09 23.47 -3.73
C ASP A 269 24.70 22.04 -4.15
N LYS A 270 25.15 21.05 -3.39
CA LYS A 270 24.81 19.65 -3.61
C LYS A 270 23.70 19.23 -2.66
N TYR A 271 22.61 18.72 -3.22
CA TYR A 271 21.43 18.24 -2.48
C TYR A 271 21.39 16.72 -2.38
N THR A 272 21.76 16.01 -3.47
CA THR A 272 21.94 14.56 -3.40
C THR A 272 23.24 14.27 -2.68
N LYS A 273 23.11 13.62 -1.54
CA LYS A 273 24.22 13.15 -0.73
C LYS A 273 24.55 11.72 -1.09
N SER A 274 25.76 11.27 -0.80
CA SER A 274 26.04 9.84 -0.74
C SER A 274 25.43 9.23 0.55
N TRP A 275 25.30 7.91 0.59
CA TRP A 275 24.89 7.25 1.83
C TRP A 275 25.86 7.52 2.98
N ASP A 276 27.16 7.67 2.69
CA ASP A 276 28.17 8.06 3.69
C ASP A 276 27.95 9.47 4.23
N ASP A 277 27.47 10.39 3.42
CA ASP A 277 27.14 11.76 3.87
C ASP A 277 25.92 11.75 4.78
N VAL A 278 24.92 10.92 4.45
CA VAL A 278 23.73 10.70 5.28
C VAL A 278 24.11 10.10 6.64
N ASP A 279 24.98 9.11 6.65
CA ASP A 279 25.46 8.48 7.88
C ASP A 279 26.18 9.50 8.80
N LYS A 280 27.04 10.36 8.23
CA LYS A 280 27.72 11.43 8.97
C LYS A 280 26.75 12.47 9.52
N GLU A 281 25.75 12.85 8.72
CA GLU A 281 24.72 13.79 9.12
C GLU A 281 23.89 13.21 10.28
N PHE A 282 23.39 12.00 10.17
CA PHE A 282 22.61 11.35 11.23
C PHE A 282 23.39 11.17 12.51
N LYS A 283 24.68 10.81 12.42
CA LYS A 283 25.55 10.68 13.58
C LYS A 283 25.63 11.96 14.39
N THR A 284 25.60 13.12 13.73
CA THR A 284 25.78 14.44 14.37
C THR A 284 24.45 15.19 14.60
N ASP A 285 23.37 14.78 13.95
CA ASP A 285 22.07 15.44 14.03
C ASP A 285 21.54 15.49 15.47
N LYS A 286 20.92 16.63 15.84
CA LYS A 286 20.40 16.86 17.20
C LYS A 286 19.14 16.04 17.53
N ASP A 287 18.34 15.74 16.53
CA ASP A 287 17.05 15.06 16.68
C ASP A 287 17.17 13.53 16.47
N ILE A 288 18.32 13.04 16.00
CA ILE A 288 18.62 11.61 15.80
C ILE A 288 19.89 11.19 16.56
N GLY A 289 21.08 11.50 16.04
CA GLY A 289 22.34 11.05 16.61
C GLY A 289 22.57 11.52 18.05
N SER A 290 22.15 12.75 18.37
CA SER A 290 22.19 13.25 19.74
C SER A 290 21.18 12.53 20.67
N GLN A 291 20.04 12.06 20.14
CA GLN A 291 19.07 11.30 20.90
C GLN A 291 19.51 9.84 21.13
N LEU A 292 20.18 9.22 20.15
CA LEU A 292 20.78 7.88 20.28
C LEU A 292 21.90 7.80 21.34
N ARG A 293 22.49 8.93 21.72
CA ARG A 293 23.53 9.02 22.76
C ARG A 293 23.01 9.41 24.14
N LYS A 294 21.80 9.00 24.52
CA LYS A 294 21.21 9.27 25.86
C LYS A 294 21.31 8.10 26.83
N LYS A 295 22.15 7.10 26.55
CA LYS A 295 22.39 5.91 27.35
C LYS A 295 22.46 6.21 28.84
N ASN A 296 23.35 7.14 29.26
CA ASN A 296 23.57 7.49 30.67
C ASN A 296 22.33 8.10 31.36
N PHE A 297 21.39 8.68 30.59
CA PHE A 297 20.12 9.12 31.16
C PHE A 297 19.27 7.92 31.54
N PHE A 298 19.16 6.93 30.64
CA PHE A 298 18.34 5.75 30.86
C PHE A 298 18.91 4.89 31.98
N GLU A 299 20.23 4.70 32.06
CA GLU A 299 20.90 4.00 33.17
C GLU A 299 20.54 4.53 34.56
N LYS A 300 20.27 5.83 34.65
CA LYS A 300 19.94 6.50 35.93
C LYS A 300 18.46 6.55 36.25
N ASN A 301 17.58 6.25 35.29
CA ASN A 301 16.14 6.44 35.42
C ASN A 301 15.33 5.14 35.28
N VAL A 302 16.01 3.99 35.23
CA VAL A 302 15.38 2.65 35.30
C VAL A 302 15.98 1.87 36.44
N ASP A 303 15.33 0.80 36.85
CA ASP A 303 15.85 -0.14 37.84
C ASP A 303 17.12 -0.85 37.30
N GLU A 304 18.17 -0.93 38.08
CA GLU A 304 19.45 -1.55 37.70
C GLU A 304 19.24 -3.04 37.32
N SER A 305 18.31 -3.74 37.97
CA SER A 305 17.99 -5.14 37.67
C SER A 305 17.57 -5.33 36.21
N LEU A 306 16.86 -4.38 35.62
CA LEU A 306 16.47 -4.42 34.21
C LEU A 306 17.67 -4.50 33.25
N LEU A 307 18.81 -3.92 33.65
CA LEU A 307 20.00 -3.81 32.81
C LEU A 307 21.01 -4.92 33.01
N VAL A 308 20.94 -5.68 34.14
CA VAL A 308 22.00 -6.64 34.51
C VAL A 308 21.49 -8.06 34.75
N GLU A 309 20.20 -8.28 35.07
CA GLU A 309 19.69 -9.59 35.40
C GLU A 309 19.40 -10.48 34.17
N GLY A 310 19.80 -11.75 34.28
CA GLY A 310 19.59 -12.76 33.25
C GLY A 310 20.65 -12.78 32.14
N ASP A 311 20.50 -13.72 31.21
CA ASP A 311 21.32 -13.76 30.00
C ASP A 311 20.94 -12.64 29.02
N GLU A 312 21.68 -12.51 27.93
CA GLU A 312 21.53 -11.38 26.99
C GLU A 312 20.13 -11.33 26.35
N ILE A 313 19.59 -12.47 25.97
CA ILE A 313 18.26 -12.53 25.36
C ILE A 313 17.15 -12.23 26.37
N THR A 314 17.29 -12.68 27.63
CA THR A 314 16.34 -12.39 28.70
C THR A 314 16.33 -10.89 29.02
N ARG A 315 17.51 -10.27 29.16
CA ARG A 315 17.60 -8.80 29.34
C ARG A 315 16.97 -8.03 28.19
N ALA A 316 17.26 -8.44 26.94
CA ALA A 316 16.69 -7.79 25.77
C ALA A 316 15.15 -7.85 25.76
N LYS A 317 14.57 -9.01 26.09
CA LYS A 317 13.11 -9.18 26.21
C LYS A 317 12.53 -8.35 27.34
N ASN A 318 13.15 -8.33 28.51
CA ASN A 318 12.69 -7.53 29.66
C ASN A 318 12.71 -6.03 29.34
N ILE A 319 13.77 -5.55 28.69
CA ILE A 319 13.87 -4.15 28.23
C ILE A 319 12.81 -3.84 27.20
N TYR A 320 12.58 -4.71 26.25
CA TYR A 320 11.54 -4.54 25.23
C TYR A 320 10.15 -4.42 25.86
N GLU A 321 9.79 -5.34 26.75
CA GLU A 321 8.52 -5.32 27.50
C GLU A 321 8.41 -4.07 28.39
N PHE A 322 9.49 -3.66 29.05
CA PHE A 322 9.51 -2.42 29.80
C PHE A 322 9.18 -1.21 28.95
N VAL A 323 9.86 -1.03 27.81
CA VAL A 323 9.63 0.12 26.91
C VAL A 323 8.21 0.11 26.36
N LYS A 324 7.74 -1.04 25.90
CA LYS A 324 6.39 -1.26 25.36
C LYS A 324 5.30 -0.88 26.38
N ASN A 325 5.51 -1.19 27.66
CA ASN A 325 4.57 -0.87 28.74
C ASN A 325 4.73 0.57 29.28
N HIS A 326 5.94 1.14 29.20
CA HIS A 326 6.22 2.49 29.69
C HIS A 326 5.63 3.56 28.81
N PHE A 327 5.69 3.38 27.47
CA PHE A 327 5.25 4.40 26.53
C PHE A 327 3.84 4.13 25.98
N THR A 328 3.16 5.22 25.63
CA THR A 328 2.01 5.22 24.73
C THR A 328 2.42 5.89 23.43
N TRP A 329 2.27 5.17 22.30
CA TRP A 329 2.50 5.78 21.00
C TRP A 329 1.42 6.82 20.68
N ASN A 330 1.85 7.97 20.18
CA ASN A 330 0.97 9.11 19.84
C ASN A 330 0.51 9.09 18.37
N GLU A 331 0.67 7.95 17.67
CA GLU A 331 0.32 7.70 16.26
C GLU A 331 1.08 8.55 15.23
N LYS A 332 2.12 9.29 15.66
CA LYS A 332 2.93 10.10 14.76
C LYS A 332 4.13 9.35 14.22
N TYR A 333 4.28 9.40 12.89
CA TYR A 333 5.42 8.85 12.13
C TYR A 333 6.58 9.84 11.99
N SER A 334 6.67 10.86 12.82
CA SER A 334 7.77 11.84 12.78
C SER A 334 9.08 11.18 13.19
N ILE A 335 10.09 11.20 12.28
CA ILE A 335 11.40 10.61 12.57
C ILE A 335 12.56 11.61 12.44
N TRP A 336 12.37 12.73 11.70
CA TRP A 336 13.45 13.62 11.34
C TRP A 336 13.56 14.89 12.18
N GLN A 337 12.52 15.32 12.86
CA GLN A 337 12.50 16.61 13.54
C GLN A 337 11.78 16.57 14.89
N GLY A 338 12.34 17.31 15.86
CA GLY A 338 11.69 17.57 17.13
C GLY A 338 11.76 16.45 18.16
N ASN A 339 12.51 15.34 17.89
CA ASN A 339 12.61 14.20 18.79
C ASN A 339 13.27 14.58 20.14
N LYS A 340 12.65 14.21 21.24
CA LYS A 340 13.05 14.51 22.60
C LYS A 340 12.87 13.29 23.50
N VAL A 341 13.74 12.27 23.38
CA VAL A 341 13.57 10.97 24.07
C VAL A 341 13.47 11.08 25.59
N LYS A 342 14.17 12.03 26.22
CA LYS A 342 14.05 12.26 27.68
C LYS A 342 12.68 12.76 28.06
N LYS A 343 12.17 13.78 27.34
CA LYS A 343 10.84 14.32 27.56
C LYS A 343 9.76 13.27 27.33
N ALA A 344 9.87 12.51 26.23
CA ALA A 344 8.94 11.42 25.92
C ALA A 344 8.95 10.34 27.02
N PHE A 345 10.13 10.03 27.60
CA PHE A 345 10.26 9.09 28.71
C PHE A 345 9.53 9.61 29.96
N ASP A 346 9.75 10.87 30.33
CA ASP A 346 9.11 11.49 31.51
C ASP A 346 7.58 11.59 31.33
N GLU A 347 7.11 11.92 30.11
CA GLU A 347 5.68 12.04 29.76
C GLU A 347 5.02 10.68 29.45
N LYS A 348 5.79 9.59 29.36
CA LYS A 348 5.33 8.24 28.99
C LYS A 348 4.57 8.21 27.66
N LYS A 349 4.87 9.14 26.76
CA LYS A 349 4.20 9.28 25.45
C LYS A 349 5.20 9.79 24.42
N GLY A 350 5.26 9.14 23.26
CA GLY A 350 6.21 9.50 22.22
C GLY A 350 5.73 9.16 20.82
N ASN A 351 6.45 9.68 19.82
CA ASN A 351 6.34 9.25 18.42
C ASN A 351 7.18 7.98 18.18
N VAL A 352 7.15 7.45 16.95
CA VAL A 352 7.91 6.24 16.55
C VAL A 352 9.40 6.37 16.89
N ALA A 353 10.03 7.51 16.54
CA ALA A 353 11.46 7.72 16.78
C ALA A 353 11.78 7.79 18.28
N GLU A 354 11.00 8.52 19.06
CA GLU A 354 11.25 8.71 20.50
C GLU A 354 11.18 7.39 21.25
N ILE A 355 10.19 6.54 20.95
CA ILE A 355 10.02 5.23 21.61
C ILE A 355 11.15 4.28 21.20
N ASN A 356 11.41 4.11 19.91
CA ASN A 356 12.39 3.13 19.45
C ASN A 356 13.84 3.59 19.70
N ILE A 357 14.13 4.89 19.72
CA ILE A 357 15.43 5.41 20.17
C ILE A 357 15.61 5.21 21.69
N ALA A 358 14.53 5.33 22.50
CA ALA A 358 14.60 4.98 23.92
C ALA A 358 14.93 3.48 24.11
N LEU A 359 14.30 2.60 23.37
CA LEU A 359 14.60 1.17 23.33
C LEU A 359 16.07 0.91 22.98
N ILE A 360 16.60 1.53 21.92
CA ILE A 360 18.00 1.42 21.50
C ILE A 360 18.95 1.87 22.63
N ASN A 361 18.66 2.98 23.28
CA ASN A 361 19.49 3.48 24.41
C ASN A 361 19.50 2.52 25.59
N LEU A 362 18.35 1.94 25.95
CA LEU A 362 18.23 0.97 27.05
C LEU A 362 18.97 -0.34 26.74
N LEU A 363 18.82 -0.88 25.52
CA LEU A 363 19.55 -2.06 25.09
C LEU A 363 21.08 -1.83 25.15
N ASN A 364 21.54 -0.69 24.63
CA ASN A 364 22.95 -0.30 24.73
C ASN A 364 23.41 -0.06 26.18
N ALA A 365 22.51 0.40 27.07
CA ALA A 365 22.79 0.53 28.51
C ALA A 365 23.01 -0.84 29.16
N ALA A 366 22.27 -1.85 28.77
CA ALA A 366 22.43 -3.23 29.22
C ALA A 366 23.61 -3.98 28.58
N GLY A 367 24.43 -3.30 27.75
CA GLY A 367 25.57 -3.90 27.03
C GLY A 367 25.19 -4.68 25.76
N ILE A 368 23.94 -4.60 25.31
CA ILE A 368 23.43 -5.24 24.10
C ILE A 368 23.57 -4.26 22.92
N LYS A 369 24.43 -4.57 21.95
CA LYS A 369 24.62 -3.68 20.77
C LYS A 369 23.31 -3.58 19.97
N ALA A 370 22.69 -2.41 20.00
CA ALA A 370 21.49 -2.08 19.25
C ALA A 370 21.75 -0.92 18.31
N ASN A 371 21.42 -1.11 17.03
CA ASN A 371 21.52 -0.10 15.98
C ASN A 371 20.13 0.40 15.59
N MET A 372 20.05 1.66 15.16
CA MET A 372 18.87 2.21 14.51
C MET A 372 18.76 1.66 13.09
N MET A 373 17.57 1.21 12.71
CA MET A 373 17.25 0.91 11.32
C MET A 373 16.17 1.88 10.85
N VAL A 374 16.45 2.65 9.80
CA VAL A 374 15.45 3.51 9.14
C VAL A 374 14.77 2.73 8.02
N MET A 375 13.46 2.89 7.92
CA MET A 375 12.65 2.19 6.92
C MET A 375 11.43 3.00 6.51
N ALA A 376 10.74 2.53 5.49
CA ALA A 376 9.43 3.03 5.08
C ALA A 376 8.33 2.07 5.50
N THR A 377 7.17 2.59 5.87
CA THR A 377 5.98 1.76 6.07
C THR A 377 5.40 1.29 4.74
N ARG A 378 4.62 0.19 4.76
CA ARG A 378 3.95 -0.36 3.57
C ARG A 378 3.18 0.71 2.76
N LYS A 379 2.47 1.61 3.42
CA LYS A 379 1.71 2.70 2.75
C LYS A 379 2.60 3.79 2.14
N ARG A 380 3.84 3.95 2.62
CA ARG A 380 4.75 4.98 2.11
C ARG A 380 5.32 4.62 0.74
N GLY A 381 5.61 3.35 0.53
CA GLY A 381 6.32 2.83 -0.62
C GLY A 381 7.75 2.40 -0.30
N LEU A 382 8.45 1.85 -1.28
CA LEU A 382 9.81 1.34 -1.12
C LEU A 382 10.84 2.48 -1.20
N PRO A 383 11.76 2.59 -0.23
CA PRO A 383 12.83 3.57 -0.30
C PRO A 383 13.85 3.22 -1.39
N LYS A 384 14.38 4.24 -2.05
CA LYS A 384 15.39 4.06 -3.10
C LYS A 384 16.74 3.61 -2.51
N LYS A 385 17.33 2.55 -3.09
CA LYS A 385 18.68 2.08 -2.70
C LYS A 385 19.81 2.78 -3.46
N THR A 386 19.52 3.29 -4.66
CA THR A 386 20.52 3.87 -5.58
C THR A 386 21.12 5.17 -5.09
N HIS A 387 20.34 6.00 -4.43
CA HIS A 387 20.74 7.27 -3.84
C HIS A 387 19.83 7.64 -2.67
N PRO A 388 20.32 8.41 -1.69
CA PRO A 388 19.53 8.79 -0.52
C PRO A 388 18.38 9.74 -0.86
N VAL A 389 17.16 9.32 -0.55
CA VAL A 389 15.97 10.15 -0.54
C VAL A 389 15.39 10.12 0.87
N MET A 390 15.72 11.15 1.66
CA MET A 390 15.36 11.17 3.08
C MET A 390 13.87 11.07 3.34
N ASN A 391 13.07 11.63 2.44
CA ASN A 391 11.60 11.61 2.53
C ASN A 391 11.00 10.23 2.24
N ASP A 392 11.74 9.28 1.69
CA ASP A 392 11.25 7.91 1.51
C ASP A 392 11.06 7.21 2.86
N PHE A 393 11.85 7.58 3.88
CA PHE A 393 11.79 6.97 5.20
C PHE A 393 10.83 7.70 6.12
N ASN A 394 9.99 6.96 6.82
CA ASN A 394 9.04 7.49 7.80
C ASN A 394 8.97 6.66 9.09
N TYR A 395 9.87 5.68 9.27
CA TYR A 395 9.85 4.79 10.42
C TYR A 395 11.26 4.44 10.91
N ILE A 396 11.38 4.18 12.22
CA ILE A 396 12.60 3.72 12.88
C ILE A 396 12.25 2.48 13.69
N VAL A 397 13.09 1.44 13.60
CA VAL A 397 13.07 0.26 14.48
C VAL A 397 14.46 0.02 15.06
N ALA A 398 14.55 -0.76 16.13
CA ALA A 398 15.82 -1.20 16.66
C ALA A 398 16.23 -2.53 15.99
N LYS A 399 17.51 -2.66 15.61
CA LYS A 399 18.12 -3.91 15.16
C LYS A 399 19.16 -4.36 16.16
N VAL A 400 19.06 -5.60 16.65
CA VAL A 400 19.98 -6.20 17.60
C VAL A 400 20.45 -7.56 17.12
N ASP A 401 21.70 -7.91 17.46
CA ASP A 401 22.27 -9.24 17.23
C ASP A 401 22.60 -9.85 18.58
N ILE A 402 21.98 -11.00 18.90
CA ILE A 402 22.13 -11.70 20.17
C ILE A 402 22.42 -13.16 19.86
N GLU A 403 23.54 -13.68 20.34
CA GLU A 403 23.93 -15.10 20.17
C GLU A 403 23.95 -15.58 18.72
N GLY A 404 24.23 -14.69 17.78
CA GLY A 404 24.29 -14.98 16.34
C GLY A 404 22.94 -14.87 15.60
N GLU A 405 21.86 -14.58 16.31
CA GLU A 405 20.55 -14.33 15.74
C GLU A 405 20.26 -12.83 15.66
N SER A 406 19.63 -12.38 14.58
CA SER A 406 19.25 -10.96 14.36
C SER A 406 17.77 -10.76 14.69
N TYR A 407 17.48 -9.72 15.46
CA TYR A 407 16.10 -9.32 15.79
C TYR A 407 15.85 -7.88 15.38
N LEU A 408 14.65 -7.65 14.80
CA LEU A 408 14.10 -6.32 14.60
C LEU A 408 13.02 -6.06 15.66
N LEU A 409 13.09 -4.92 16.33
CA LEU A 409 12.23 -4.61 17.47
C LEU A 409 11.53 -3.27 17.26
N ASP A 410 10.23 -3.25 17.52
CA ASP A 410 9.40 -2.04 17.53
C ASP A 410 8.52 -2.03 18.78
N ALA A 411 8.79 -1.10 19.70
CA ALA A 411 8.07 -1.00 20.96
C ALA A 411 6.85 -0.06 20.92
N THR A 412 6.41 0.35 19.73
CA THR A 412 5.21 1.20 19.59
C THR A 412 3.90 0.42 19.69
N ASP A 413 3.93 -0.89 19.49
CA ASP A 413 2.76 -1.77 19.50
C ASP A 413 2.76 -2.68 20.74
N LYS A 414 1.74 -2.53 21.59
CA LYS A 414 1.64 -3.22 22.88
C LYS A 414 1.47 -4.73 22.78
N TYR A 415 0.91 -5.19 21.67
CA TYR A 415 0.58 -6.62 21.47
C TYR A 415 1.67 -7.37 20.72
N MET A 416 2.65 -6.63 20.16
CA MET A 416 3.71 -7.23 19.34
C MET A 416 4.72 -8.00 20.20
N PRO A 417 5.00 -9.30 19.91
CA PRO A 417 6.04 -10.06 20.58
C PRO A 417 7.45 -9.57 20.23
N PHE A 418 8.42 -9.88 21.10
CA PHE A 418 9.84 -9.65 20.83
C PHE A 418 10.27 -10.32 19.51
N GLY A 419 10.96 -9.57 18.64
CA GLY A 419 11.47 -10.06 17.37
C GLY A 419 10.45 -10.04 16.22
N MET A 420 9.20 -9.62 16.46
CA MET A 420 8.21 -9.38 15.41
C MET A 420 8.01 -7.88 15.17
N LEU A 421 7.90 -7.49 13.92
CA LEU A 421 7.55 -6.11 13.56
C LEU A 421 6.04 -5.99 13.28
N PRO A 422 5.41 -4.85 13.57
CA PRO A 422 4.03 -4.58 13.17
C PRO A 422 3.83 -4.73 11.66
N PHE A 423 2.64 -5.14 11.22
CA PHE A 423 2.31 -5.34 9.82
C PHE A 423 2.68 -4.14 8.93
N ARG A 424 2.48 -2.91 9.43
CA ARG A 424 2.87 -1.67 8.75
C ARG A 424 4.37 -1.58 8.39
N CYS A 425 5.22 -2.34 9.09
CA CYS A 425 6.68 -2.38 8.89
C CYS A 425 7.15 -3.49 7.95
N LEU A 426 6.28 -4.42 7.50
CA LEU A 426 6.64 -5.50 6.59
C LEU A 426 6.77 -4.97 5.16
N ASN A 427 7.82 -4.19 4.88
CA ASN A 427 8.05 -3.46 3.63
C ASN A 427 9.44 -3.77 3.04
N TYR A 428 9.74 -5.05 2.86
CA TYR A 428 10.90 -5.68 2.23
C TYR A 428 12.25 -5.37 2.87
N TYR A 429 12.62 -4.12 3.13
CA TYR A 429 13.93 -3.77 3.64
C TYR A 429 13.97 -2.40 4.32
N GLY A 430 15.02 -2.19 5.10
CA GLY A 430 15.40 -0.90 5.66
C GLY A 430 16.92 -0.74 5.67
N ARG A 431 17.41 0.42 6.09
CA ARG A 431 18.85 0.69 6.21
C ARG A 431 19.25 0.73 7.68
N VAL A 432 20.13 -0.19 8.08
CA VAL A 432 20.73 -0.21 9.41
C VAL A 432 21.83 0.84 9.45
N MET A 433 21.72 1.73 10.43
CA MET A 433 22.66 2.82 10.64
C MET A 433 23.69 2.39 11.69
N ASP A 434 24.80 1.79 11.24
CA ASP A 434 25.94 1.45 12.10
C ASP A 434 26.99 2.55 12.02
N PHE A 435 26.98 3.44 12.99
CA PHE A 435 27.90 4.57 13.04
C PHE A 435 29.32 4.24 13.52
N ASP A 436 29.56 2.99 13.92
CA ASP A 436 30.86 2.51 14.38
C ASP A 436 31.62 1.79 13.27
N THR A 437 30.90 1.17 12.33
CA THR A 437 31.45 0.47 11.19
C THR A 437 30.91 1.06 9.87
N GLU A 438 30.07 0.34 9.15
CA GLU A 438 29.45 0.74 7.90
C GLU A 438 27.95 0.44 7.95
N SER A 439 27.12 1.41 7.56
CA SER A 439 25.67 1.23 7.44
C SER A 439 25.33 0.39 6.22
N TYR A 440 24.30 -0.46 6.33
CA TYR A 440 23.96 -1.43 5.29
C TYR A 440 22.45 -1.63 5.16
N TRP A 441 22.02 -2.16 4.02
CA TRP A 441 20.64 -2.56 3.77
C TRP A 441 20.38 -3.93 4.42
N TYR A 442 19.24 -4.06 5.09
CA TYR A 442 18.81 -5.26 5.78
C TYR A 442 17.39 -5.64 5.36
N ASP A 443 17.21 -6.91 4.98
CA ASP A 443 15.91 -7.41 4.54
C ASP A 443 15.01 -7.72 5.73
N ILE A 444 13.73 -7.35 5.61
CA ILE A 444 12.71 -7.57 6.61
C ILE A 444 12.01 -8.89 6.28
N VAL A 445 12.19 -9.88 7.13
CA VAL A 445 11.58 -11.20 7.00
C VAL A 445 10.46 -11.32 8.02
N ALA A 446 9.25 -11.62 7.55
CA ALA A 446 8.11 -11.83 8.44
C ALA A 446 8.21 -13.17 9.19
N GLU A 447 7.59 -13.25 10.38
CA GLU A 447 7.37 -14.51 11.08
C GLU A 447 6.68 -15.53 10.15
N LYS A 448 7.19 -16.77 10.14
CA LYS A 448 6.71 -17.83 9.24
C LYS A 448 5.51 -18.60 9.80
N THR A 449 5.34 -18.61 11.11
CA THR A 449 4.28 -19.37 11.78
C THR A 449 3.04 -18.51 12.00
N ASN A 450 2.26 -18.28 10.94
CA ASN A 450 1.03 -17.50 11.00
C ASN A 450 -0.14 -18.39 10.62
N SER A 451 -0.96 -18.79 11.58
CA SER A 451 -2.06 -19.70 11.31
C SER A 451 -3.30 -19.44 12.14
N ILE A 452 -4.45 -19.82 11.55
CA ILE A 452 -5.69 -20.05 12.25
C ILE A 452 -6.00 -21.54 12.13
N MET A 453 -6.08 -22.26 13.25
CA MET A 453 -6.52 -23.64 13.28
C MET A 453 -7.82 -23.71 14.07
N LEU A 454 -8.83 -24.29 13.47
CA LEU A 454 -10.12 -24.54 14.06
C LEU A 454 -10.29 -26.05 14.25
N ARG A 455 -10.57 -26.49 15.48
CA ARG A 455 -10.89 -27.88 15.82
C ARG A 455 -12.29 -27.96 16.33
N ALA A 456 -13.16 -28.64 15.61
CA ALA A 456 -14.56 -28.79 15.95
C ALA A 456 -14.92 -30.24 16.30
N GLN A 457 -15.75 -30.41 17.30
CA GLN A 457 -16.44 -31.65 17.61
C GLN A 457 -17.94 -31.36 17.63
N MET A 458 -18.73 -32.15 16.91
CA MET A 458 -20.14 -31.90 16.74
C MET A 458 -20.95 -33.19 16.97
N THR A 459 -22.13 -33.04 17.55
CA THR A 459 -23.11 -34.12 17.78
C THR A 459 -24.51 -33.59 17.49
N ILE A 460 -25.30 -34.36 16.79
CA ILE A 460 -26.72 -34.00 16.52
C ILE A 460 -27.58 -34.76 17.53
N ASP A 461 -28.37 -34.01 18.29
CA ASP A 461 -29.44 -34.56 19.12
C ASP A 461 -30.72 -34.67 18.24
N THR A 462 -31.12 -35.93 17.95
CA THR A 462 -32.28 -36.22 17.11
C THR A 462 -33.60 -36.04 17.84
N ASN A 463 -33.61 -36.01 19.18
CA ASN A 463 -34.80 -35.80 19.98
C ASN A 463 -35.12 -34.31 20.10
N GLU A 464 -34.12 -33.50 20.43
CA GLU A 464 -34.24 -32.03 20.52
C GLU A 464 -34.14 -31.35 19.16
N LYS A 465 -33.74 -32.09 18.10
CA LYS A 465 -33.56 -31.62 16.72
C LYS A 465 -32.58 -30.46 16.59
N LYS A 466 -31.52 -30.47 17.38
CA LYS A 466 -30.45 -29.48 17.36
C LYS A 466 -29.06 -30.12 17.16
N LEU A 467 -28.11 -29.37 16.73
CA LEU A 467 -26.69 -29.72 16.73
C LEU A 467 -26.04 -29.02 17.91
N GLU A 468 -25.29 -29.76 18.69
CA GLU A 468 -24.44 -29.24 19.75
C GLU A 468 -22.97 -29.44 19.36
N GLY A 469 -22.10 -28.47 19.68
CA GLY A 469 -20.71 -28.58 19.33
C GLY A 469 -19.78 -27.78 20.24
N VAL A 470 -18.52 -28.10 20.11
CA VAL A 470 -17.41 -27.32 20.66
C VAL A 470 -16.39 -27.07 19.57
N PHE A 471 -15.87 -25.87 19.49
CA PHE A 471 -14.72 -25.59 18.65
C PHE A 471 -13.64 -24.83 19.42
N ASP A 472 -12.40 -25.20 19.16
CA ASP A 472 -11.20 -24.50 19.61
C ASP A 472 -10.63 -23.69 18.44
N VAL A 473 -10.48 -22.38 18.61
CA VAL A 473 -9.79 -21.49 17.67
C VAL A 473 -8.38 -21.27 18.20
N ILE A 474 -7.38 -21.65 17.40
CA ILE A 474 -5.96 -21.51 17.74
C ILE A 474 -5.31 -20.54 16.77
N ASN A 475 -5.00 -19.34 17.24
CA ASN A 475 -4.32 -18.29 16.49
C ASN A 475 -2.83 -18.27 16.80
N SER A 476 -1.98 -18.15 15.77
CA SER A 476 -0.52 -18.07 15.89
C SER A 476 0.07 -16.93 15.08
N GLY A 477 1.22 -16.39 15.49
CA GLY A 477 1.94 -15.31 14.81
C GLY A 477 1.11 -14.03 14.73
N TYR A 478 1.04 -13.39 13.56
CA TYR A 478 0.26 -12.15 13.37
C TYR A 478 -1.24 -12.34 13.65
N LYS A 479 -1.78 -13.53 13.41
CA LYS A 479 -3.19 -13.83 13.74
C LYS A 479 -3.44 -13.80 15.26
N LYS A 480 -2.45 -14.28 16.07
CA LYS A 480 -2.50 -14.14 17.51
C LYS A 480 -2.48 -12.68 17.96
N VAL A 481 -1.56 -11.88 17.38
CA VAL A 481 -1.44 -10.45 17.73
C VAL A 481 -2.75 -9.71 17.48
N THR A 482 -3.37 -9.91 16.32
CA THR A 482 -4.67 -9.32 15.99
C THR A 482 -5.76 -9.76 16.96
N GLN A 483 -5.78 -11.04 17.33
CA GLN A 483 -6.76 -11.58 18.28
C GLN A 483 -6.54 -11.06 19.70
N ASP A 484 -5.30 -10.97 20.18
CA ASP A 484 -4.98 -10.37 21.47
C ASP A 484 -5.42 -8.90 21.55
N GLU A 485 -5.14 -8.09 20.51
CA GLU A 485 -5.57 -6.71 20.43
C GLU A 485 -7.11 -6.62 20.47
N PHE A 486 -7.78 -7.43 19.68
CA PHE A 486 -9.25 -7.47 19.61
C PHE A 486 -9.86 -7.80 20.98
N LEU A 487 -9.38 -8.84 21.66
CA LEU A 487 -9.87 -9.24 22.99
C LEU A 487 -9.61 -8.22 24.11
N HIS A 488 -8.63 -7.32 23.92
CA HIS A 488 -8.36 -6.24 24.88
C HIS A 488 -9.18 -4.96 24.58
N THR A 489 -9.65 -4.79 23.37
CA THR A 489 -10.38 -3.59 22.93
C THR A 489 -11.88 -3.78 22.82
N THR A 490 -12.35 -5.04 22.80
CA THR A 490 -13.77 -5.42 22.65
C THR A 490 -14.24 -6.14 23.91
N ASN A 491 -15.44 -5.84 24.39
CA ASN A 491 -16.03 -6.63 25.47
C ASN A 491 -16.53 -7.99 24.95
N GLU A 492 -16.61 -8.97 25.85
CA GLU A 492 -16.94 -10.36 25.49
C GLU A 492 -18.34 -10.51 24.91
N GLU A 493 -19.33 -9.79 25.43
CA GLU A 493 -20.71 -9.83 24.94
C GLU A 493 -20.81 -9.38 23.48
N SER A 494 -20.25 -8.20 23.15
CA SER A 494 -20.21 -7.70 21.78
C SER A 494 -19.36 -8.57 20.83
N TYR A 495 -18.37 -9.29 21.36
CA TYR A 495 -17.60 -10.24 20.59
C TYR A 495 -18.43 -11.45 20.20
N ILE A 496 -19.16 -12.01 21.16
CA ILE A 496 -20.04 -13.18 20.94
C ILE A 496 -21.18 -12.81 19.99
N GLU A 497 -21.89 -11.70 20.24
CA GLU A 497 -22.97 -11.21 19.37
C GLU A 497 -22.50 -11.05 17.92
N LYS A 498 -21.37 -10.39 17.72
CA LYS A 498 -20.82 -10.22 16.37
C LYS A 498 -20.49 -11.53 15.69
N LEU A 499 -19.91 -12.50 16.42
CA LEU A 499 -19.55 -13.80 15.86
C LEU A 499 -20.82 -14.62 15.49
N GLU A 500 -21.88 -14.56 16.29
CA GLU A 500 -23.16 -15.18 15.99
C GLU A 500 -23.81 -14.57 14.73
N GLU A 501 -23.88 -13.23 14.64
CA GLU A 501 -24.38 -12.51 13.46
C GLU A 501 -23.64 -12.85 12.16
N GLU A 502 -22.30 -13.02 12.23
CA GLU A 502 -21.47 -13.37 11.08
C GLU A 502 -21.68 -14.82 10.60
N ILE A 503 -22.13 -15.73 11.48
CA ILE A 503 -22.32 -17.14 11.15
C ILE A 503 -23.74 -17.41 10.61
N SER A 504 -24.75 -17.29 11.41
CA SER A 504 -26.17 -17.37 11.02
C SER A 504 -27.10 -17.09 12.21
N ASP A 505 -28.36 -16.73 11.92
CA ASP A 505 -29.41 -16.51 12.91
C ASP A 505 -29.75 -17.77 13.77
N ASP A 506 -29.45 -18.96 13.24
CA ASP A 506 -29.73 -20.25 13.91
C ASP A 506 -28.55 -20.75 14.77
N PHE A 507 -27.46 -19.98 14.85
CA PHE A 507 -26.24 -20.34 15.56
C PHE A 507 -26.10 -19.55 16.86
N HIS A 508 -25.95 -20.27 17.99
CA HIS A 508 -25.87 -19.66 19.32
C HIS A 508 -24.67 -20.17 20.09
N ILE A 509 -23.87 -19.26 20.64
CA ILE A 509 -22.72 -19.56 21.52
C ILE A 509 -23.22 -19.68 22.96
N THR A 510 -23.11 -20.87 23.52
CA THR A 510 -23.55 -21.15 24.89
C THR A 510 -22.48 -20.86 25.95
N SER A 511 -21.22 -20.88 25.57
CA SER A 511 -20.11 -20.44 26.44
C SER A 511 -18.83 -20.14 25.64
N HIS A 512 -18.01 -19.25 26.18
CA HIS A 512 -16.70 -18.89 25.64
C HIS A 512 -15.65 -18.90 26.75
N GLU A 513 -14.45 -19.41 26.48
CA GLU A 513 -13.32 -19.36 27.39
C GLU A 513 -11.98 -19.27 26.68
N LYS A 514 -11.03 -18.51 27.23
CA LYS A 514 -9.64 -18.52 26.84
C LYS A 514 -8.89 -19.66 27.53
N ILE A 515 -8.37 -20.60 26.76
CA ILE A 515 -7.66 -21.78 27.30
C ILE A 515 -6.19 -21.43 27.59
N LEU A 516 -5.91 -20.97 28.78
CA LEU A 516 -4.57 -20.53 29.22
C LEU A 516 -3.52 -21.64 29.11
N LYS A 517 -3.89 -22.88 29.38
CA LYS A 517 -2.99 -24.07 29.30
C LYS A 517 -2.39 -24.26 27.89
N TYR A 518 -3.13 -23.85 26.84
CA TYR A 518 -2.71 -23.99 25.44
C TYR A 518 -2.30 -22.66 24.82
N SER A 519 -2.37 -21.57 25.57
CA SER A 519 -1.92 -20.24 25.15
C SER A 519 -0.49 -19.99 25.65
N ASN A 520 0.31 -19.26 24.85
CA ASN A 520 1.67 -18.85 25.18
C ASN A 520 2.09 -17.63 24.37
N GLU A 521 3.37 -17.23 24.43
CA GLU A 521 3.89 -16.08 23.66
C GLU A 521 3.62 -16.16 22.15
N LYS A 522 3.53 -17.38 21.58
CA LYS A 522 3.40 -17.63 20.14
C LYS A 522 1.97 -17.96 19.67
N LYS A 523 1.07 -18.34 20.57
CA LYS A 523 -0.30 -18.74 20.23
C LYS A 523 -1.31 -18.42 21.32
N ILE A 524 -2.55 -18.15 20.91
CA ILE A 524 -3.72 -18.06 21.78
C ILE A 524 -4.74 -19.11 21.38
N THR A 525 -5.41 -19.70 22.36
CA THR A 525 -6.47 -20.69 22.15
C THR A 525 -7.74 -20.25 22.87
N GLU A 526 -8.83 -20.20 22.14
CA GLU A 526 -10.16 -19.91 22.64
C GLU A 526 -11.07 -21.10 22.37
N ARG A 527 -11.97 -21.39 23.29
CA ARG A 527 -12.98 -22.46 23.18
C ARG A 527 -14.38 -21.86 23.21
N PHE A 528 -15.21 -22.33 22.31
CA PHE A 528 -16.62 -21.97 22.21
C PHE A 528 -17.46 -23.24 22.25
N ASN A 529 -18.48 -23.27 23.11
CA ASN A 529 -19.56 -24.24 23.02
C ASN A 529 -20.72 -23.56 22.29
N PHE A 530 -21.38 -24.29 21.42
CA PHE A 530 -22.44 -23.72 20.57
C PHE A 530 -23.54 -24.72 20.26
N GLU A 531 -24.68 -24.17 19.83
CA GLU A 531 -25.86 -24.91 19.35
C GLU A 531 -26.29 -24.34 17.99
N ILE A 532 -26.83 -25.23 17.13
CA ILE A 532 -27.45 -24.84 15.86
C ILE A 532 -28.83 -25.51 15.75
N GLU A 533 -29.81 -24.70 15.41
CA GLU A 533 -31.20 -25.15 15.21
C GLU A 533 -31.52 -25.31 13.71
N ASN A 534 -32.76 -25.79 13.40
CA ASN A 534 -33.34 -25.81 12.05
C ASN A 534 -32.59 -26.65 10.98
N LEU A 535 -31.84 -27.68 11.38
CA LEU A 535 -31.08 -28.56 10.47
C LEU A 535 -31.95 -29.65 9.80
N PHE A 536 -33.13 -29.92 10.30
CA PHE A 536 -33.97 -31.04 9.88
C PHE A 536 -34.97 -30.63 8.80
N GLN A 537 -34.97 -31.37 7.69
CA GLN A 537 -35.96 -31.23 6.59
C GLN A 537 -36.62 -32.58 6.34
N GLY A 538 -37.78 -32.80 6.96
CA GLY A 538 -38.45 -34.10 7.00
C GLY A 538 -37.62 -35.14 7.76
N ASP A 539 -37.33 -36.27 7.12
CA ASP A 539 -36.53 -37.36 7.69
C ASP A 539 -35.02 -37.23 7.38
N ASN A 540 -34.60 -36.17 6.69
CA ASN A 540 -33.19 -35.91 6.37
C ASN A 540 -32.64 -34.75 7.22
N ILE A 541 -31.31 -34.79 7.42
CA ILE A 541 -30.54 -33.71 8.05
C ILE A 541 -29.54 -33.18 7.02
N TYR A 542 -29.54 -31.86 6.83
CA TYR A 542 -28.65 -31.16 5.89
C TYR A 542 -27.70 -30.26 6.68
N LEU A 543 -26.40 -30.54 6.62
CA LEU A 543 -25.40 -29.81 7.37
C LEU A 543 -24.26 -29.33 6.47
N ASN A 544 -23.99 -28.03 6.45
CA ASN A 544 -22.70 -27.55 6.01
C ASN A 544 -21.69 -27.75 7.15
N PRO A 545 -20.67 -28.60 6.97
CA PRO A 545 -19.71 -28.88 8.05
C PRO A 545 -18.80 -27.70 8.42
N PHE A 546 -18.72 -26.66 7.57
CA PHE A 546 -17.99 -25.43 7.85
C PHE A 546 -18.91 -24.42 8.55
N VAL A 547 -19.14 -24.61 9.85
CA VAL A 547 -19.90 -23.68 10.68
C VAL A 547 -19.23 -22.30 10.65
N ILE A 548 -17.90 -22.26 10.82
CA ILE A 548 -17.10 -21.06 10.65
C ILE A 548 -16.33 -21.18 9.33
N LYS A 549 -16.44 -20.17 8.49
CA LYS A 549 -15.73 -20.06 7.22
C LYS A 549 -14.54 -19.12 7.36
N PHE A 550 -13.43 -19.47 6.72
CA PHE A 550 -12.25 -18.60 6.65
C PHE A 550 -12.36 -17.56 5.52
N PHE A 551 -13.18 -17.86 4.51
CA PHE A 551 -13.34 -17.05 3.31
C PHE A 551 -14.79 -17.05 2.84
N ASP A 552 -15.42 -15.87 2.84
CA ASP A 552 -16.77 -15.69 2.30
C ASP A 552 -16.77 -15.31 0.83
N LYS A 553 -15.74 -14.61 0.39
CA LYS A 553 -15.56 -14.16 -1.00
C LYS A 553 -14.10 -14.26 -1.42
N ASN A 554 -13.89 -14.31 -2.74
CA ASN A 554 -12.55 -14.19 -3.32
C ASN A 554 -12.10 -12.73 -3.31
N PRO A 555 -10.93 -12.39 -2.73
CA PRO A 555 -10.42 -11.02 -2.75
C PRO A 555 -9.90 -10.59 -4.14
N PHE A 556 -9.68 -11.54 -5.07
CA PHE A 556 -9.13 -11.30 -6.40
C PHE A 556 -10.24 -11.31 -7.45
N VAL A 557 -10.72 -10.12 -7.84
CA VAL A 557 -11.84 -9.93 -8.77
C VAL A 557 -11.41 -9.47 -10.16
N ALA A 558 -10.28 -8.75 -10.28
CA ALA A 558 -9.79 -8.25 -11.56
C ALA A 558 -9.49 -9.37 -12.56
N SER A 559 -9.62 -9.08 -13.85
CA SER A 559 -9.28 -10.03 -14.93
C SER A 559 -7.78 -10.31 -15.00
N ASP A 560 -6.97 -9.27 -14.73
CA ASP A 560 -5.50 -9.30 -14.73
C ASP A 560 -4.94 -8.35 -13.67
N ARG A 561 -3.67 -8.55 -13.34
CA ARG A 561 -2.96 -7.72 -12.37
C ARG A 561 -1.48 -7.60 -12.76
N ASN A 562 -1.00 -6.37 -12.92
CA ASN A 562 0.36 -6.09 -13.40
C ASN A 562 1.38 -5.86 -12.27
N TYR A 563 0.97 -5.93 -11.02
CA TYR A 563 1.82 -5.74 -9.84
C TYR A 563 1.71 -6.93 -8.87
N PRO A 564 2.72 -7.16 -8.02
CA PRO A 564 2.75 -8.30 -7.10
C PRO A 564 1.58 -8.30 -6.11
N VAL A 565 1.17 -9.50 -5.69
CA VAL A 565 0.31 -9.71 -4.53
C VAL A 565 1.19 -9.81 -3.28
N ASP A 566 0.95 -8.99 -2.28
CA ASP A 566 1.73 -8.93 -1.05
C ASP A 566 0.86 -9.10 0.20
N PHE A 567 0.87 -10.30 0.76
CA PHE A 567 0.18 -10.63 2.00
C PHE A 567 0.91 -10.15 3.26
N GLY A 568 2.19 -9.74 3.10
CA GLY A 568 3.06 -9.34 4.21
C GLY A 568 3.69 -10.51 4.96
N TYR A 569 3.01 -11.63 5.08
CA TYR A 569 3.51 -12.85 5.73
C TYR A 569 2.85 -14.12 5.16
N PRO A 570 3.51 -15.30 5.24
CA PRO A 570 2.90 -16.58 4.89
C PRO A 570 1.74 -16.92 5.83
N MET A 571 0.70 -17.58 5.32
CA MET A 571 -0.52 -17.89 6.09
C MET A 571 -0.94 -19.34 5.95
N LYS A 572 -1.50 -19.87 7.04
CA LYS A 572 -2.09 -21.22 7.05
C LYS A 572 -3.42 -21.22 7.77
N TYR A 573 -4.42 -21.78 7.12
CA TYR A 573 -5.76 -22.00 7.67
C TYR A 573 -6.05 -23.49 7.71
N GLN A 574 -6.51 -23.99 8.86
CA GLN A 574 -6.82 -25.41 9.04
C GLN A 574 -8.18 -25.55 9.74
N TYR A 575 -9.02 -26.44 9.22
CA TYR A 575 -10.26 -26.85 9.84
C TYR A 575 -10.25 -28.36 10.03
N ILE A 576 -10.46 -28.79 11.27
CA ILE A 576 -10.50 -30.22 11.65
C ILE A 576 -11.83 -30.46 12.34
N LEU A 577 -12.66 -31.29 11.75
CA LEU A 577 -13.95 -31.67 12.33
C LEU A 577 -13.96 -33.19 12.61
N ASN A 578 -14.42 -33.53 13.80
CA ASN A 578 -14.88 -34.87 14.15
C ASN A 578 -16.36 -34.79 14.53
N MET A 579 -17.20 -35.58 13.87
CA MET A 579 -18.65 -35.58 14.06
C MET A 579 -19.16 -36.99 14.22
N LYS A 580 -19.97 -37.24 15.23
CA LYS A 580 -20.67 -38.51 15.40
C LYS A 580 -21.86 -38.57 14.44
N ILE A 581 -22.05 -39.74 13.80
CA ILE A 581 -23.24 -40.01 13.00
C ILE A 581 -24.41 -40.14 13.96
N PRO A 582 -25.55 -39.43 13.73
CA PRO A 582 -26.71 -39.49 14.63
C PRO A 582 -27.29 -40.90 14.73
N GLU A 583 -27.76 -41.28 15.90
CA GLU A 583 -28.40 -42.57 16.11
C GLU A 583 -29.67 -42.69 15.28
N GLY A 584 -29.86 -43.80 14.55
CA GLY A 584 -30.96 -44.00 13.63
C GLY A 584 -30.83 -43.34 12.26
N TYR A 585 -29.64 -42.82 11.95
CA TYR A 585 -29.31 -42.20 10.64
C TYR A 585 -28.09 -42.85 10.01
N GLN A 586 -28.03 -42.79 8.69
CA GLN A 586 -26.87 -43.15 7.90
C GLN A 586 -26.42 -41.98 7.04
N VAL A 587 -25.16 -41.99 6.64
CA VAL A 587 -24.60 -40.98 5.73
C VAL A 587 -25.11 -41.25 4.32
N LYS A 588 -25.85 -40.32 3.74
CA LYS A 588 -26.33 -40.37 2.36
C LYS A 588 -25.34 -39.76 1.38
N SER A 589 -24.74 -38.61 1.73
CA SER A 589 -23.70 -37.98 0.93
C SER A 589 -22.76 -37.18 1.78
N ILE A 590 -21.51 -37.07 1.32
CA ILE A 590 -20.45 -36.25 1.88
C ILE A 590 -19.82 -35.38 0.75
N PRO A 591 -19.17 -34.26 1.08
CA PRO A 591 -18.42 -33.47 0.12
C PRO A 591 -17.32 -34.28 -0.57
N GLU A 592 -17.07 -33.97 -1.83
CA GLU A 592 -15.95 -34.57 -2.57
C GLU A 592 -14.60 -34.08 -2.02
N ASN A 593 -13.64 -35.01 -1.98
CA ASN A 593 -12.26 -34.66 -1.63
C ASN A 593 -11.63 -33.80 -2.71
N LYS A 594 -10.92 -32.73 -2.30
CA LYS A 594 -10.26 -31.80 -3.20
C LYS A 594 -8.79 -31.66 -2.87
N ASN A 595 -7.97 -31.50 -3.90
CA ASN A 595 -6.55 -31.19 -3.77
C ASN A 595 -6.16 -30.25 -4.91
N PHE A 596 -5.82 -29.02 -4.56
CA PHE A 596 -5.35 -27.99 -5.48
C PHE A 596 -3.99 -27.50 -5.01
N SER A 597 -3.01 -27.40 -5.93
CA SER A 597 -1.68 -26.88 -5.61
C SER A 597 -1.24 -25.91 -6.70
N MET A 598 -0.73 -24.76 -6.27
CA MET A 598 -0.09 -23.82 -7.18
C MET A 598 1.32 -24.29 -7.57
N PRO A 599 1.86 -23.82 -8.71
CA PRO A 599 3.26 -24.05 -9.08
C PRO A 599 4.23 -23.66 -7.96
N ASP A 600 5.42 -24.26 -7.96
CA ASP A 600 6.53 -23.98 -7.04
C ASP A 600 6.14 -24.05 -5.55
N ASN A 601 5.12 -24.87 -5.24
CA ASN A 601 4.57 -24.96 -3.89
C ASN A 601 4.10 -23.60 -3.32
N GLY A 602 3.68 -22.69 -4.18
CA GLY A 602 3.26 -21.34 -3.79
C GLY A 602 2.02 -21.33 -2.89
N GLY A 603 1.08 -22.25 -3.10
CA GLY A 603 -0.12 -22.39 -2.28
C GLY A 603 -0.76 -23.75 -2.43
N VAL A 604 -1.44 -24.20 -1.38
CA VAL A 604 -2.09 -25.53 -1.34
C VAL A 604 -3.46 -25.44 -0.70
N LEU A 605 -4.44 -26.11 -1.30
CA LEU A 605 -5.74 -26.38 -0.70
C LEU A 605 -5.98 -27.89 -0.69
N LYS A 606 -6.39 -28.42 0.45
CA LYS A 606 -6.85 -29.82 0.57
C LYS A 606 -8.14 -29.87 1.37
N LEU A 607 -9.10 -30.61 0.88
CA LEU A 607 -10.33 -31.01 1.59
C LEU A 607 -10.40 -32.53 1.55
N ASN A 608 -10.38 -33.16 2.71
CA ASN A 608 -10.59 -34.59 2.87
C ASN A 608 -11.76 -34.83 3.80
N VAL A 609 -12.77 -35.54 3.33
CA VAL A 609 -13.91 -35.97 4.11
C VAL A 609 -13.97 -37.49 4.07
N SER A 610 -14.10 -38.12 5.21
CA SER A 610 -14.16 -39.58 5.33
C SER A 610 -15.15 -40.03 6.37
N ASP A 611 -15.95 -41.04 6.03
CA ASP A 611 -16.66 -41.89 6.97
C ASP A 611 -15.73 -43.04 7.35
N ASN A 612 -15.42 -43.18 8.64
CA ASN A 612 -14.51 -44.21 9.13
C ASN A 612 -15.17 -45.57 9.43
N ASN A 613 -16.43 -45.76 9.01
CA ASN A 613 -17.26 -46.95 9.27
C ASN A 613 -17.39 -47.33 10.77
N SER A 614 -16.95 -46.45 11.70
CA SER A 614 -17.05 -46.59 13.15
C SER A 614 -18.07 -45.65 13.77
N GLY A 615 -18.96 -45.08 12.94
CA GLY A 615 -20.01 -44.16 13.36
C GLY A 615 -19.55 -42.71 13.54
N ALA A 616 -18.44 -42.33 12.87
CA ALA A 616 -17.97 -40.94 12.90
C ALA A 616 -17.48 -40.45 11.53
N LEU A 617 -17.80 -39.22 11.22
CA LEU A 617 -17.28 -38.45 10.09
C LEU A 617 -16.09 -37.61 10.53
N ASN A 618 -15.05 -37.62 9.69
CA ASN A 618 -13.89 -36.74 9.88
C ASN A 618 -13.75 -35.84 8.65
N LEU A 619 -13.54 -34.54 8.89
CA LEU A 619 -13.21 -33.59 7.86
C LEU A 619 -11.88 -32.91 8.20
N PHE A 620 -11.00 -32.84 7.22
CA PHE A 620 -9.77 -32.08 7.27
C PHE A 620 -9.71 -31.12 6.09
N PHE A 621 -9.62 -29.82 6.38
CA PHE A 621 -9.37 -28.78 5.39
C PHE A 621 -8.10 -28.04 5.72
N THR A 622 -7.27 -27.74 4.71
CA THR A 622 -6.14 -26.82 4.84
C THR A 622 -6.05 -25.92 3.63
N PHE A 623 -5.71 -24.67 3.89
CA PHE A 623 -5.40 -23.64 2.90
C PHE A 623 -4.10 -22.98 3.33
N ASP A 624 -3.05 -23.15 2.51
CA ASP A 624 -1.71 -22.68 2.82
C ASP A 624 -1.24 -21.70 1.74
N LEU A 625 -0.76 -20.53 2.15
CA LEU A 625 0.02 -19.59 1.34
C LEU A 625 1.45 -19.60 1.86
N ASN A 626 2.38 -20.16 1.09
CA ASN A 626 3.74 -20.45 1.55
C ASN A 626 4.72 -19.27 1.36
N SER A 627 4.28 -18.19 0.71
CA SER A 627 5.06 -16.98 0.52
C SER A 627 4.34 -15.74 1.05
N ALA A 628 5.10 -14.76 1.51
CA ALA A 628 4.57 -13.45 1.87
C ALA A 628 4.15 -12.63 0.65
N HIS A 629 4.81 -12.83 -0.49
CA HIS A 629 4.55 -12.11 -1.73
C HIS A 629 4.66 -13.03 -2.95
N TYR A 630 3.89 -12.70 -3.97
CA TYR A 630 3.81 -13.41 -5.24
C TYR A 630 3.92 -12.39 -6.38
N ASN A 631 4.75 -12.67 -7.38
CA ASN A 631 4.77 -11.82 -8.57
C ASN A 631 3.45 -11.98 -9.35
N ASN A 632 3.19 -11.08 -10.29
CA ASN A 632 1.95 -11.04 -11.06
C ASN A 632 1.66 -12.33 -11.85
N ALA A 633 2.67 -13.13 -12.23
CA ALA A 633 2.47 -14.40 -12.91
C ALA A 633 1.70 -15.44 -12.07
N TYR A 634 1.68 -15.30 -10.75
CA TYR A 634 0.91 -16.17 -9.85
C TYR A 634 -0.54 -15.72 -9.64
N TYR A 635 -0.93 -14.54 -10.17
CA TYR A 635 -2.24 -13.95 -9.87
C TYR A 635 -3.41 -14.86 -10.19
N GLU A 636 -3.44 -15.45 -11.39
CA GLU A 636 -4.50 -16.38 -11.80
C GLU A 636 -4.53 -17.64 -10.92
N GLY A 637 -3.37 -18.16 -10.54
CA GLY A 637 -3.27 -19.29 -9.62
C GLY A 637 -3.82 -18.98 -8.22
N LEU A 638 -3.54 -17.77 -7.69
CA LEU A 638 -4.10 -17.28 -6.43
C LEU A 638 -5.60 -17.13 -6.53
N LYS A 639 -6.10 -16.53 -7.61
CA LYS A 639 -7.54 -16.34 -7.86
C LYS A 639 -8.28 -17.67 -7.88
N GLN A 640 -7.72 -18.70 -8.55
CA GLN A 640 -8.28 -20.05 -8.57
C GLN A 640 -8.22 -20.72 -7.19
N LEU A 641 -7.10 -20.60 -6.47
CA LEU A 641 -6.93 -21.17 -5.13
C LEU A 641 -7.99 -20.61 -4.14
N PHE A 642 -8.21 -19.29 -4.14
CA PHE A 642 -9.25 -18.66 -3.31
C PHE A 642 -10.67 -19.03 -3.76
N ASN A 643 -10.93 -19.13 -5.07
CA ASN A 643 -12.23 -19.61 -5.56
C ASN A 643 -12.54 -21.02 -5.06
N GLU A 644 -11.56 -21.94 -5.12
CA GLU A 644 -11.74 -23.29 -4.59
C GLU A 644 -11.90 -23.32 -3.08
N ALA A 645 -11.25 -22.40 -2.34
CA ALA A 645 -11.44 -22.27 -0.89
C ALA A 645 -12.86 -21.83 -0.54
N VAL A 646 -13.35 -20.77 -1.19
CA VAL A 646 -14.73 -20.27 -1.00
C VAL A 646 -15.75 -21.35 -1.36
N LYS A 647 -15.63 -22.00 -2.53
CA LYS A 647 -16.52 -23.09 -2.96
C LYS A 647 -16.50 -24.28 -1.98
N SER A 648 -15.31 -24.65 -1.51
CA SER A 648 -15.17 -25.77 -0.57
C SER A 648 -15.88 -25.52 0.75
N GLN A 649 -15.92 -24.27 1.22
CA GLN A 649 -16.58 -23.93 2.49
C GLN A 649 -18.07 -23.59 2.32
N SER A 650 -18.47 -22.99 1.20
CA SER A 650 -19.88 -22.58 0.99
C SER A 650 -20.77 -23.68 0.42
N GLN A 651 -20.20 -24.62 -0.38
CA GLN A 651 -20.94 -25.64 -1.12
C GLN A 651 -20.81 -27.04 -0.53
N SER A 652 -20.04 -27.23 0.53
CA SER A 652 -19.94 -28.53 1.21
C SER A 652 -21.25 -28.84 1.96
N LEU A 653 -21.79 -30.01 1.67
CA LEU A 653 -23.02 -30.49 2.29
C LEU A 653 -22.88 -31.95 2.70
N ILE A 654 -23.12 -32.22 3.97
CA ILE A 654 -23.31 -33.57 4.51
C ILE A 654 -24.80 -33.81 4.61
N VAL A 655 -25.28 -34.95 4.10
CA VAL A 655 -26.68 -35.35 4.18
C VAL A 655 -26.76 -36.67 4.96
N PHE A 656 -27.55 -36.64 6.03
CA PHE A 656 -27.93 -37.85 6.75
C PHE A 656 -29.36 -38.19 6.42
N GLU A 657 -29.67 -39.48 6.19
CA GLU A 657 -31.01 -39.98 6.01
C GLU A 657 -31.36 -40.96 7.13
N LYS A 658 -32.64 -40.96 7.55
CA LYS A 658 -33.13 -41.83 8.59
C LYS A 658 -33.17 -43.28 8.09
N ILE A 659 -32.69 -44.24 8.92
CA ILE A 659 -32.66 -45.67 8.62
C ILE A 659 -34.06 -46.28 8.77
#